data_01209a692f34a706fff68e96baef3786
#
_entry.id   01209a692f34a706fff68e96baef3786
#
_cell.length_a   1.000
_cell.length_b   1.000
_cell.length_c   1.000
_cell.angle_alpha   90.00
_cell.angle_beta   90.00
_cell.angle_gamma   90.00
#
_symmetry.space_group_name_H-M   'P 1'
#
loop_
_entity.id
_entity.type
_entity.pdbx_description
1 polymer ?
#
loop_
_entity_poly.entity_id
_entity_poly.type
_entity_poly.pdbx_seq_one_letter_code
_entity_poly.pdbx_strand_id
1 'polypeptide(L)'
;MLSFSDQIDALYDQYGGYELIPDDALYDLLQGGKQDLVNMSKLGSDHIPNSNLGKEVRRRSIADLKWLAKYFLWDAMSVSNGGEVPISENIFLDPQYDIFAELFVKKDPTKSIQDQDSVKTRVLLWPRGGAKSSYDHIDALQWIIAFPILRILYQTAEATLSKGFTGELKGYFTLREDSPTLFNLFFPEHCCLPKDMGAGTLFTTPVYKAKKTGRKEPTVVASSVGKTKSGWHYEVIKSDDAVSDKNTETSEQCSTVSEKLFLSEKLLMPGGFYKDYVGTRYAEEDHYGILLDKYLTNGEIETTTGVGWTLTYNKTYAIKILIGKACQIKPEVEERLRREGRPVNYIEAGEDGCTLLLPKKQPYPWLMGEYANNERVFEGQLNQNPRTASSVVFDLPSLLRATVPYHMLPRQGPVSQFWDLSFSEKKGTDYCVGSSVMWGEEDVLDSLGKRTGARKTVGYVRKVIRDRFNPFSAAQAVVQLVVEERPFILGIEDAGGSKNLEPAIHAEAQKTGDPYVIAVCTHIDWITPSNEKDAKKIRMGSLLPWIQEGRLKFANFAMQPKYPTLDALYKEFQACMSSHHHDDIPDNLGYQPRYAPRATQAIVENSTEMFFNIDRQGWGQLFDEDYRPSFGSVYSMGSDGVMTPHQQ
;
A
#
# COMPACT_ATOMS: atom_id res chain seq x y z
N MET A 1 4.29 24.39 -53.26
CA MET A 1 4.56 23.35 -52.23
C MET A 1 5.02 22.10 -52.97
N LEU A 2 6.02 21.43 -52.47
CA LEU A 2 6.44 20.11 -52.99
C LEU A 2 5.28 19.13 -52.84
N SER A 3 5.14 18.18 -53.78
CA SER A 3 4.19 17.08 -53.58
C SER A 3 4.58 16.24 -52.35
N PHE A 4 3.64 15.50 -51.78
CA PHE A 4 3.94 14.61 -50.65
C PHE A 4 5.06 13.60 -51.02
N SER A 5 5.06 13.08 -52.24
CA SER A 5 6.14 12.22 -52.75
C SER A 5 7.49 12.93 -52.73
N ASP A 6 7.54 14.19 -53.24
CA ASP A 6 8.79 14.96 -53.27
C ASP A 6 9.29 15.28 -51.86
N GLN A 7 8.40 15.48 -50.89
CA GLN A 7 8.76 15.69 -49.50
C GLN A 7 9.34 14.42 -48.86
N ILE A 8 8.78 13.24 -49.16
CA ILE A 8 9.31 11.95 -48.74
C ILE A 8 10.73 11.75 -49.29
N ASP A 9 10.90 11.99 -50.59
CA ASP A 9 12.20 11.81 -51.25
C ASP A 9 13.24 12.80 -50.71
N ALA A 10 12.85 14.05 -50.49
CA ALA A 10 13.72 15.07 -49.89
C ALA A 10 14.18 14.68 -48.46
N LEU A 11 13.30 14.16 -47.62
CA LEU A 11 13.67 13.68 -46.28
C LEU A 11 14.57 12.43 -46.36
N TYR A 12 14.23 11.50 -47.25
CA TYR A 12 15.08 10.33 -47.47
C TYR A 12 16.50 10.72 -47.89
N ASP A 13 16.65 11.64 -48.87
CA ASP A 13 17.95 12.13 -49.33
C ASP A 13 18.68 12.92 -48.24
N GLN A 14 17.96 13.75 -47.48
CA GLN A 14 18.54 14.56 -46.41
C GLN A 14 19.16 13.69 -45.29
N TYR A 15 18.52 12.60 -44.92
CA TYR A 15 18.97 11.74 -43.83
C TYR A 15 19.69 10.47 -44.30
N GLY A 16 19.63 10.12 -45.59
CA GLY A 16 20.30 8.97 -46.14
C GLY A 16 19.58 7.62 -45.90
N GLY A 17 18.34 7.65 -45.47
CA GLY A 17 17.51 6.44 -45.23
C GLY A 17 16.33 6.71 -44.33
N TYR A 18 15.24 5.96 -44.49
CA TYR A 18 14.03 6.12 -43.69
C TYR A 18 14.29 5.88 -42.20
N GLU A 19 15.16 4.93 -41.86
CA GLU A 19 15.53 4.56 -40.50
C GLU A 19 16.29 5.67 -39.76
N LEU A 20 16.89 6.61 -40.48
CA LEU A 20 17.68 7.72 -39.94
C LEU A 20 16.86 9.01 -39.77
N ILE A 21 15.64 9.08 -40.30
CA ILE A 21 14.76 10.25 -40.15
C ILE A 21 14.40 10.38 -38.66
N PRO A 22 14.61 11.56 -38.01
CA PRO A 22 14.17 11.79 -36.65
C PRO A 22 12.65 11.61 -36.46
N ASP A 23 12.22 11.19 -35.29
CA ASP A 23 10.82 10.86 -35.02
C ASP A 23 9.86 12.05 -35.19
N ASP A 24 10.28 13.25 -34.75
CA ASP A 24 9.54 14.50 -34.95
C ASP A 24 9.40 14.86 -36.43
N ALA A 25 10.49 14.80 -37.21
CA ALA A 25 10.47 15.08 -38.63
C ALA A 25 9.60 14.08 -39.41
N LEU A 26 9.64 12.80 -39.02
CA LEU A 26 8.79 11.78 -39.63
C LEU A 26 7.30 12.03 -39.26
N TYR A 27 7.01 12.40 -38.01
CA TYR A 27 5.66 12.74 -37.60
C TYR A 27 5.11 13.94 -38.36
N ASP A 28 5.88 15.02 -38.48
CA ASP A 28 5.49 16.24 -39.19
C ASP A 28 5.21 15.94 -40.68
N LEU A 29 6.03 15.10 -41.31
CA LEU A 29 5.77 14.62 -42.67
C LEU A 29 4.44 13.89 -42.78
N LEU A 30 4.16 12.94 -41.84
CA LEU A 30 2.93 12.15 -41.85
C LEU A 30 1.68 13.01 -41.61
N GLN A 31 1.76 13.99 -40.71
CA GLN A 31 0.65 14.91 -40.45
C GLN A 31 0.42 15.87 -41.62
N GLY A 32 1.48 16.47 -42.14
CA GLY A 32 1.41 17.36 -43.30
C GLY A 32 0.89 16.66 -44.58
N GLY A 33 1.23 15.38 -44.75
CA GLY A 33 0.80 14.56 -45.89
C GLY A 33 -0.43 13.70 -45.64
N LYS A 34 -1.14 13.87 -44.53
CA LYS A 34 -2.26 12.98 -44.13
C LYS A 34 -3.35 12.89 -45.21
N GLN A 35 -3.70 13.99 -45.87
CA GLN A 35 -4.69 13.98 -46.96
C GLN A 35 -4.22 13.20 -48.17
N ASP A 36 -2.95 13.26 -48.49
CA ASP A 36 -2.35 12.48 -49.60
C ASP A 36 -2.34 10.99 -49.26
N LEU A 37 -2.01 10.64 -48.02
CA LEU A 37 -2.11 9.27 -47.49
C LEU A 37 -3.56 8.75 -47.57
N VAL A 38 -4.56 9.56 -47.23
CA VAL A 38 -5.97 9.20 -47.40
C VAL A 38 -6.33 8.96 -48.86
N ASN A 39 -5.83 9.78 -49.77
CA ASN A 39 -6.05 9.57 -51.21
C ASN A 39 -5.35 8.29 -51.72
N MET A 40 -4.13 8.01 -51.26
CA MET A 40 -3.41 6.77 -51.56
C MET A 40 -4.14 5.53 -51.05
N SER A 41 -4.73 5.57 -49.87
CA SER A 41 -5.49 4.44 -49.31
C SER A 41 -6.72 4.05 -50.14
N LYS A 42 -7.31 4.99 -50.89
CA LYS A 42 -8.40 4.74 -51.85
C LYS A 42 -7.99 3.90 -53.06
N LEU A 43 -6.69 3.85 -53.39
CA LEU A 43 -6.16 3.02 -54.46
C LEU A 43 -6.07 1.53 -54.06
N GLY A 44 -6.08 1.26 -52.77
CA GLY A 44 -6.08 -0.08 -52.17
C GLY A 44 -5.54 -0.04 -50.75
N SER A 45 -6.13 -0.81 -49.86
CA SER A 45 -5.80 -0.83 -48.42
C SER A 45 -4.33 -1.16 -48.13
N ASP A 46 -3.66 -1.85 -49.04
CA ASP A 46 -2.29 -2.34 -48.86
C ASP A 46 -1.23 -1.40 -49.44
N HIS A 47 -1.64 -0.34 -50.15
CA HIS A 47 -0.67 0.58 -50.81
C HIS A 47 0.24 1.27 -49.78
N ILE A 48 -0.32 1.83 -48.73
CA ILE A 48 0.45 2.53 -47.69
C ILE A 48 1.29 1.55 -46.86
N PRO A 49 0.71 0.47 -46.27
CA PRO A 49 1.50 -0.49 -45.49
C PRO A 49 2.67 -1.12 -46.23
N ASN A 50 2.55 -1.33 -47.53
CA ASN A 50 3.59 -1.97 -48.36
C ASN A 50 4.61 -1.00 -48.95
N SER A 51 4.38 0.30 -48.91
CA SER A 51 5.38 1.31 -49.32
C SER A 51 6.62 1.26 -48.41
N ASN A 52 7.75 1.81 -48.87
CA ASN A 52 8.96 1.87 -48.05
C ASN A 52 8.74 2.70 -46.76
N LEU A 53 8.08 3.86 -46.90
CA LEU A 53 7.65 4.68 -45.76
C LEU A 53 6.73 3.87 -44.82
N GLY A 54 5.75 3.16 -45.37
CA GLY A 54 4.83 2.33 -44.60
C GLY A 54 5.51 1.24 -43.80
N LYS A 55 6.47 0.55 -44.42
CA LYS A 55 7.26 -0.48 -43.73
C LYS A 55 8.06 0.10 -42.56
N GLU A 56 8.67 1.27 -42.73
CA GLU A 56 9.44 1.91 -41.66
C GLU A 56 8.54 2.40 -40.53
N VAL A 57 7.44 3.08 -40.82
CA VAL A 57 6.47 3.51 -39.81
C VAL A 57 5.95 2.31 -39.00
N ARG A 58 5.60 1.21 -39.66
CA ARG A 58 5.17 -0.03 -39.00
C ARG A 58 6.27 -0.65 -38.15
N ARG A 59 7.51 -0.70 -38.66
CA ARG A 59 8.67 -1.20 -37.92
C ARG A 59 8.89 -0.40 -36.65
N ARG A 60 8.90 0.95 -36.72
CA ARG A 60 9.01 1.80 -35.51
C ARG A 60 7.85 1.58 -34.54
N SER A 61 6.63 1.56 -35.04
CA SER A 61 5.45 1.36 -34.20
C SER A 61 5.46 0.03 -33.43
N ILE A 62 6.05 -1.01 -34.02
CA ILE A 62 6.21 -2.33 -33.39
C ILE A 62 7.41 -2.35 -32.43
N ALA A 63 8.54 -1.77 -32.80
CA ALA A 63 9.79 -1.91 -32.04
C ALA A 63 10.01 -0.80 -31.01
N ASP A 64 9.46 0.39 -31.24
CA ASP A 64 9.70 1.57 -30.39
C ASP A 64 8.40 2.08 -29.74
N LEU A 65 8.30 1.84 -28.44
CA LEU A 65 7.15 2.27 -27.64
C LEU A 65 7.13 3.79 -27.44
N LYS A 66 8.31 4.46 -27.44
CA LYS A 66 8.39 5.93 -27.35
C LYS A 66 7.83 6.59 -28.60
N TRP A 67 8.24 6.12 -29.77
CA TRP A 67 7.68 6.58 -31.04
C TRP A 67 6.16 6.43 -31.07
N LEU A 68 5.68 5.25 -30.66
CA LEU A 68 4.26 4.94 -30.66
C LEU A 68 3.45 5.88 -29.74
N ALA A 69 3.93 6.13 -28.53
CA ALA A 69 3.25 6.96 -27.53
C ALA A 69 3.38 8.46 -27.78
N LYS A 70 4.59 8.92 -28.16
CA LYS A 70 4.89 10.34 -28.32
C LYS A 70 4.31 10.92 -29.61
N TYR A 71 4.30 10.14 -30.68
CA TYR A 71 4.03 10.64 -32.02
C TYR A 71 2.88 9.90 -32.71
N PHE A 72 3.07 8.64 -33.00
CA PHE A 72 2.22 7.94 -33.97
C PHE A 72 0.74 7.82 -33.54
N LEU A 73 0.48 7.54 -32.27
CA LEU A 73 -0.91 7.41 -31.76
C LEU A 73 -1.54 8.74 -31.34
N TRP A 74 -0.79 9.85 -31.34
CA TRP A 74 -1.34 11.13 -30.89
C TRP A 74 -2.55 11.57 -31.73
N ASP A 75 -2.50 11.36 -33.04
CA ASP A 75 -3.63 11.63 -33.94
C ASP A 75 -4.91 10.89 -33.51
N ALA A 76 -4.80 9.63 -33.15
CA ALA A 76 -5.94 8.83 -32.68
C ALA A 76 -6.39 9.23 -31.27
N MET A 77 -5.47 9.63 -30.39
CA MET A 77 -5.76 10.09 -29.04
C MET A 77 -6.48 11.45 -29.04
N SER A 78 -6.03 12.40 -29.85
CA SER A 78 -6.63 13.73 -29.95
C SER A 78 -8.07 13.67 -30.44
N VAL A 79 -8.34 12.86 -31.47
CA VAL A 79 -9.71 12.67 -31.99
C VAL A 79 -10.63 12.01 -30.96
N SER A 80 -10.12 11.11 -30.12
CA SER A 80 -10.89 10.50 -29.04
C SER A 80 -11.27 11.49 -27.94
N ASN A 81 -10.53 12.57 -27.79
CA ASN A 81 -10.75 13.63 -26.81
C ASN A 81 -11.60 14.83 -27.36
N GLY A 82 -12.18 14.66 -28.56
CA GLY A 82 -13.19 15.60 -29.08
C GLY A 82 -12.67 16.70 -30.02
N GLY A 83 -11.43 16.63 -30.51
CA GLY A 83 -10.92 17.59 -31.46
C GLY A 83 -9.44 17.41 -31.84
N GLU A 84 -8.94 18.23 -32.76
CA GLU A 84 -7.53 18.32 -33.06
C GLU A 84 -6.79 19.05 -31.94
N VAL A 85 -6.11 18.31 -31.08
CA VAL A 85 -5.26 18.84 -30.01
C VAL A 85 -3.82 18.90 -30.53
N PRO A 86 -3.12 20.06 -30.40
CA PRO A 86 -1.73 20.17 -30.85
C PRO A 86 -0.83 19.12 -30.18
N ILE A 87 0.15 18.60 -30.91
CA ILE A 87 1.08 17.61 -30.36
C ILE A 87 1.84 18.11 -29.13
N SER A 88 2.08 19.41 -29.04
CA SER A 88 2.73 20.05 -27.89
C SER A 88 1.99 19.81 -26.56
N GLU A 89 0.71 19.42 -26.61
CA GLU A 89 -0.09 19.04 -25.45
C GLU A 89 0.01 17.56 -25.12
N ASN A 90 0.72 16.76 -25.92
CA ASN A 90 0.95 15.37 -25.63
C ASN A 90 1.86 15.24 -24.40
N ILE A 91 1.30 14.74 -23.33
CA ILE A 91 2.02 14.54 -22.06
C ILE A 91 3.20 13.59 -22.18
N PHE A 92 3.16 12.64 -23.13
CA PHE A 92 4.24 11.68 -23.33
C PHE A 92 5.48 12.29 -24.01
N LEU A 93 5.41 13.53 -24.46
CA LEU A 93 6.61 14.29 -24.85
C LEU A 93 7.50 14.66 -23.65
N ASP A 94 6.95 14.66 -22.43
CA ASP A 94 7.75 14.88 -21.23
C ASP A 94 8.76 13.74 -21.07
N PRO A 95 10.07 14.05 -20.93
CA PRO A 95 11.12 13.04 -20.80
C PRO A 95 10.94 12.05 -19.65
N GLN A 96 10.16 12.41 -18.62
CA GLN A 96 9.88 11.51 -17.49
C GLN A 96 9.13 10.24 -17.91
N TYR A 97 8.40 10.26 -19.03
CA TYR A 97 7.73 9.07 -19.55
C TYR A 97 8.66 8.13 -20.34
N ASP A 98 9.87 8.55 -20.67
CA ASP A 98 10.82 7.72 -21.42
C ASP A 98 11.21 6.46 -20.66
N ILE A 99 11.18 6.52 -19.32
CA ILE A 99 11.46 5.37 -18.47
C ILE A 99 10.44 4.23 -18.63
N PHE A 100 9.22 4.51 -19.07
CA PHE A 100 8.22 3.47 -19.33
C PHE A 100 8.67 2.52 -20.44
N ALA A 101 9.36 3.02 -21.46
CA ALA A 101 9.89 2.17 -22.51
C ALA A 101 11.05 1.26 -22.05
N GLU A 102 11.70 1.59 -20.92
CA GLU A 102 12.70 0.71 -20.29
C GLU A 102 12.03 -0.31 -19.35
N LEU A 103 10.84 -0.03 -18.87
CA LEU A 103 10.05 -0.96 -18.08
C LEU A 103 9.39 -2.01 -18.96
N PHE A 104 8.64 -1.60 -19.99
CA PHE A 104 7.86 -2.50 -20.83
C PHE A 104 8.72 -3.30 -21.81
N VAL A 105 8.17 -4.41 -22.29
CA VAL A 105 8.86 -5.30 -23.25
C VAL A 105 9.09 -4.61 -24.58
N LYS A 106 10.31 -4.66 -25.09
CA LYS A 106 10.60 -4.33 -26.50
C LYS A 106 10.14 -5.49 -27.39
N LYS A 107 9.22 -5.22 -28.33
CA LYS A 107 8.64 -6.24 -29.20
C LYS A 107 9.51 -6.45 -30.45
N ASP A 108 9.80 -7.71 -30.71
CA ASP A 108 10.54 -8.16 -31.90
C ASP A 108 9.75 -9.31 -32.54
N PRO A 109 9.00 -9.05 -33.65
CA PRO A 109 8.18 -10.08 -34.30
C PRO A 109 8.98 -11.22 -34.91
N THR A 110 10.32 -11.11 -34.99
CA THR A 110 11.19 -12.19 -35.48
C THR A 110 11.43 -13.27 -34.43
N LYS A 111 11.16 -12.97 -33.17
CA LYS A 111 11.28 -13.89 -32.02
C LYS A 111 9.92 -14.44 -31.61
N SER A 112 9.92 -15.55 -30.88
CA SER A 112 8.69 -16.05 -30.25
C SER A 112 8.20 -15.08 -29.18
N ILE A 113 6.90 -15.15 -28.85
CA ILE A 113 6.32 -14.30 -27.79
C ILE A 113 7.04 -14.54 -26.45
N GLN A 114 7.43 -15.78 -26.15
CA GLN A 114 8.13 -16.11 -24.90
C GLN A 114 9.53 -15.51 -24.84
N ASP A 115 10.20 -15.33 -25.96
CA ASP A 115 11.62 -14.95 -26.05
C ASP A 115 11.83 -13.44 -26.22
N GLN A 116 10.76 -12.63 -26.03
CA GLN A 116 10.86 -11.17 -26.16
C GLN A 116 11.73 -10.54 -25.05
N ASP A 117 11.59 -11.01 -23.83
CA ASP A 117 12.32 -10.50 -22.68
C ASP A 117 12.50 -11.63 -21.62
N SER A 118 13.64 -11.62 -20.94
CA SER A 118 13.88 -12.48 -19.77
C SER A 118 13.03 -12.07 -18.57
N VAL A 119 12.73 -10.77 -18.44
CA VAL A 119 11.85 -10.23 -17.40
C VAL A 119 10.40 -10.58 -17.71
N LYS A 120 9.76 -11.34 -16.81
CA LYS A 120 8.40 -11.84 -17.03
C LYS A 120 7.34 -11.05 -16.27
N THR A 121 7.72 -10.36 -15.21
CA THR A 121 6.80 -9.56 -14.38
C THR A 121 7.29 -8.11 -14.31
N ARG A 122 6.35 -7.17 -14.42
CA ARG A 122 6.60 -5.73 -14.30
C ARG A 122 5.60 -5.11 -13.35
N VAL A 123 6.06 -4.15 -12.58
CA VAL A 123 5.22 -3.35 -11.67
C VAL A 123 5.45 -1.89 -11.99
N LEU A 124 4.38 -1.17 -12.31
CA LEU A 124 4.36 0.27 -12.52
C LEU A 124 3.49 0.93 -11.45
N LEU A 125 4.11 1.58 -10.49
CA LEU A 125 3.45 2.42 -9.50
C LEU A 125 3.74 3.88 -9.83
N TRP A 126 2.70 4.59 -10.27
CA TRP A 126 2.84 5.96 -10.76
C TRP A 126 1.73 6.85 -10.23
N PRO A 127 1.98 8.14 -10.02
CA PRO A 127 0.99 9.05 -9.47
C PRO A 127 -0.36 8.98 -10.17
N ARG A 128 -1.43 9.07 -9.38
CA ARG A 128 -2.78 9.18 -9.93
C ARG A 128 -2.87 10.39 -10.87
N GLY A 129 -3.57 10.21 -12.00
CA GLY A 129 -3.61 11.23 -13.05
C GLY A 129 -2.32 11.35 -13.88
N GLY A 130 -1.26 10.55 -13.60
CA GLY A 130 0.00 10.52 -14.34
C GLY A 130 -0.03 9.69 -15.63
N ALA A 131 -1.20 9.37 -16.19
CA ALA A 131 -1.41 8.68 -17.47
C ALA A 131 -0.76 7.27 -17.59
N LYS A 132 -0.54 6.58 -16.47
CA LYS A 132 -0.02 5.21 -16.45
C LYS A 132 -0.88 4.23 -17.25
N SER A 133 -2.21 4.28 -17.08
CA SER A 133 -3.17 3.41 -17.77
C SER A 133 -3.18 3.66 -19.27
N SER A 134 -3.12 4.93 -19.72
CA SER A 134 -3.04 5.24 -21.16
C SER A 134 -1.78 4.68 -21.78
N TYR A 135 -0.64 4.73 -21.08
CA TYR A 135 0.60 4.15 -21.57
C TYR A 135 0.54 2.60 -21.59
N ASP A 136 -0.10 1.99 -20.61
CA ASP A 136 -0.35 0.55 -20.55
C ASP A 136 -1.24 0.08 -21.73
N HIS A 137 -2.24 0.89 -22.12
CA HIS A 137 -3.05 0.63 -23.32
C HIS A 137 -2.22 0.71 -24.62
N ILE A 138 -1.30 1.67 -24.70
CA ILE A 138 -0.39 1.80 -25.85
C ILE A 138 0.53 0.56 -25.93
N ASP A 139 1.05 0.09 -24.80
CA ASP A 139 1.83 -1.15 -24.75
C ASP A 139 0.99 -2.38 -25.17
N ALA A 140 -0.27 -2.46 -24.74
CA ALA A 140 -1.18 -3.52 -25.18
C ALA A 140 -1.46 -3.47 -26.69
N LEU A 141 -1.68 -2.27 -27.22
CA LEU A 141 -1.81 -2.07 -28.67
C LEU A 141 -0.54 -2.53 -29.41
N GLN A 142 0.63 -2.17 -28.89
CA GLN A 142 1.91 -2.60 -29.48
C GLN A 142 2.04 -4.13 -29.49
N TRP A 143 1.64 -4.82 -28.42
CA TRP A 143 1.57 -6.28 -28.40
C TRP A 143 0.66 -6.85 -29.49
N ILE A 144 -0.53 -6.25 -29.71
CA ILE A 144 -1.51 -6.71 -30.69
C ILE A 144 -1.00 -6.56 -32.13
N ILE A 145 -0.34 -5.43 -32.45
CA ILE A 145 0.19 -5.21 -33.80
C ILE A 145 1.45 -6.03 -34.08
N ALA A 146 2.27 -6.29 -33.06
CA ALA A 146 3.45 -7.12 -33.17
C ALA A 146 3.11 -8.61 -33.32
N PHE A 147 2.09 -9.08 -32.61
CA PHE A 147 1.69 -10.50 -32.55
C PHE A 147 0.17 -10.66 -32.77
N PRO A 148 -0.27 -10.72 -34.02
CA PRO A 148 -1.70 -10.70 -34.38
C PRO A 148 -2.56 -11.83 -33.79
N ILE A 149 -1.95 -12.91 -33.28
CA ILE A 149 -2.66 -14.04 -32.65
C ILE A 149 -2.53 -14.06 -31.12
N LEU A 150 -2.02 -12.97 -30.53
CA LEU A 150 -1.85 -12.80 -29.09
C LEU A 150 -3.20 -12.67 -28.36
N ARG A 151 -3.25 -13.17 -27.11
CA ARG A 151 -4.39 -13.01 -26.21
C ARG A 151 -3.96 -12.25 -24.95
N ILE A 152 -4.70 -11.21 -24.61
CA ILE A 152 -4.46 -10.37 -23.44
C ILE A 152 -5.63 -10.48 -22.48
N LEU A 153 -5.35 -10.74 -21.20
CA LEU A 153 -6.29 -10.54 -20.11
C LEU A 153 -6.03 -9.19 -19.44
N TYR A 154 -7.01 -8.31 -19.43
CA TYR A 154 -7.03 -7.11 -18.61
C TYR A 154 -7.81 -7.35 -17.32
N GLN A 155 -7.20 -7.02 -16.18
CA GLN A 155 -7.82 -7.14 -14.85
C GLN A 155 -7.87 -5.77 -14.17
N THR A 156 -9.05 -5.42 -13.64
CA THR A 156 -9.27 -4.16 -12.92
C THR A 156 -10.01 -4.44 -11.61
N ALA A 157 -10.07 -3.47 -10.70
CA ALA A 157 -10.85 -3.63 -9.47
C ALA A 157 -12.34 -3.85 -9.73
N GLU A 158 -12.91 -3.13 -10.71
CA GLU A 158 -14.35 -3.12 -10.99
C GLU A 158 -14.68 -3.40 -12.47
N ALA A 159 -15.87 -3.99 -12.71
CA ALA A 159 -16.34 -4.29 -14.07
C ALA A 159 -16.59 -3.03 -14.92
N THR A 160 -16.92 -1.90 -14.31
CA THR A 160 -17.09 -0.60 -14.98
C THR A 160 -15.78 -0.10 -15.55
N LEU A 161 -14.68 -0.20 -14.78
CA LEU A 161 -13.33 0.13 -15.23
C LEU A 161 -12.91 -0.79 -16.39
N SER A 162 -13.19 -2.10 -16.28
CA SER A 162 -12.89 -3.06 -17.35
C SER A 162 -13.55 -2.68 -18.68
N LYS A 163 -14.80 -2.20 -18.65
CA LYS A 163 -15.51 -1.71 -19.86
C LYS A 163 -14.88 -0.43 -20.41
N GLY A 164 -14.52 0.50 -19.53
CA GLY A 164 -13.84 1.75 -19.92
C GLY A 164 -12.54 1.46 -20.65
N PHE A 165 -11.67 0.67 -20.07
CA PHE A 165 -10.38 0.29 -20.66
C PHE A 165 -10.53 -0.44 -22.00
N THR A 166 -11.47 -1.38 -22.09
CA THR A 166 -11.75 -2.04 -23.37
C THR A 166 -12.27 -1.05 -24.41
N GLY A 167 -13.06 -0.05 -23.99
CA GLY A 167 -13.58 1.01 -24.83
C GLY A 167 -12.48 1.90 -25.41
N GLU A 168 -11.54 2.36 -24.58
CA GLU A 168 -10.39 3.16 -25.00
C GLU A 168 -9.51 2.38 -26.00
N LEU A 169 -9.17 1.14 -25.65
CA LEU A 169 -8.36 0.30 -26.54
C LEU A 169 -9.04 0.10 -27.90
N LYS A 170 -10.36 -0.19 -27.92
CA LYS A 170 -11.14 -0.28 -29.17
C LYS A 170 -11.11 1.00 -29.98
N GLY A 171 -11.06 2.16 -29.32
CA GLY A 171 -11.00 3.47 -29.96
C GLY A 171 -9.86 3.59 -30.99
N TYR A 172 -8.69 3.04 -30.66
CA TYR A 172 -7.54 3.02 -31.58
C TYR A 172 -7.79 2.16 -32.83
N PHE A 173 -8.47 1.04 -32.67
CA PHE A 173 -8.75 0.08 -33.75
C PHE A 173 -10.05 0.38 -34.53
N THR A 174 -10.77 1.43 -34.12
CA THR A 174 -12.00 1.82 -34.81
C THR A 174 -11.68 2.37 -36.19
N LEU A 175 -12.24 1.73 -37.21
CA LEU A 175 -12.15 2.23 -38.59
C LEU A 175 -13.01 3.50 -38.72
N ARG A 176 -12.40 4.59 -39.13
CA ARG A 176 -13.01 5.90 -39.40
C ARG A 176 -12.96 6.20 -40.90
N GLU A 177 -14.06 5.90 -41.58
CA GLU A 177 -14.11 5.98 -43.04
C GLU A 177 -13.97 7.43 -43.55
N ASP A 178 -14.64 8.39 -42.86
CA ASP A 178 -14.64 9.80 -43.30
C ASP A 178 -13.38 10.58 -42.88
N SER A 179 -12.75 10.19 -41.79
CA SER A 179 -11.56 10.83 -41.23
C SER A 179 -10.62 9.80 -40.60
N PRO A 180 -9.93 9.00 -41.42
CA PRO A 180 -9.05 7.96 -40.94
C PRO A 180 -7.88 8.53 -40.12
N THR A 181 -7.53 7.86 -39.04
CA THR A 181 -6.34 8.17 -38.24
C THR A 181 -5.09 7.60 -38.92
N LEU A 182 -3.90 8.07 -38.57
CA LEU A 182 -2.66 7.46 -39.05
C LEU A 182 -2.65 5.96 -38.75
N PHE A 183 -3.16 5.54 -37.60
CA PHE A 183 -3.26 4.13 -37.28
C PHE A 183 -4.14 3.36 -38.28
N ASN A 184 -5.29 3.91 -38.69
CA ASN A 184 -6.15 3.30 -39.69
C ASN A 184 -5.43 3.14 -41.06
N LEU A 185 -4.60 4.12 -41.43
CA LEU A 185 -3.90 4.13 -42.71
C LEU A 185 -2.72 3.14 -42.75
N PHE A 186 -1.99 2.98 -41.66
CA PHE A 186 -0.81 2.13 -41.60
C PHE A 186 -1.06 0.71 -41.09
N PHE A 187 -2.17 0.46 -40.36
CA PHE A 187 -2.55 -0.86 -39.83
C PHE A 187 -4.01 -1.22 -40.15
N PRO A 188 -4.46 -1.09 -41.44
CA PRO A 188 -5.87 -1.30 -41.81
C PRO A 188 -6.37 -2.71 -41.48
N GLU A 189 -5.49 -3.73 -41.54
CA GLU A 189 -5.83 -5.12 -41.25
C GLU A 189 -6.25 -5.38 -39.81
N HIS A 190 -5.89 -4.47 -38.89
CA HIS A 190 -6.32 -4.52 -37.48
C HIS A 190 -7.59 -3.75 -37.21
N CYS A 191 -8.03 -2.88 -38.14
CA CYS A 191 -9.13 -1.94 -37.93
C CYS A 191 -10.47 -2.48 -38.43
N CYS A 192 -11.56 -2.21 -37.73
CA CYS A 192 -12.91 -2.53 -38.18
C CYS A 192 -13.94 -1.58 -37.54
N LEU A 193 -15.18 -1.70 -37.98
CA LEU A 193 -16.28 -0.95 -37.37
C LEU A 193 -16.55 -1.42 -35.93
N PRO A 194 -17.01 -0.54 -35.03
CA PRO A 194 -17.23 -0.87 -33.62
C PRO A 194 -18.10 -2.11 -33.39
N LYS A 195 -19.14 -2.31 -34.24
CA LYS A 195 -20.05 -3.47 -34.17
C LYS A 195 -19.34 -4.82 -34.39
N ASP A 196 -18.20 -4.81 -35.08
CA ASP A 196 -17.47 -6.03 -35.46
C ASP A 196 -16.34 -6.39 -34.49
N MET A 197 -16.08 -5.53 -33.48
CA MET A 197 -14.99 -5.70 -32.51
C MET A 197 -15.32 -6.64 -31.35
N GLY A 198 -16.59 -6.95 -31.13
CA GLY A 198 -17.08 -7.68 -29.95
C GLY A 198 -17.74 -6.77 -28.91
N ALA A 199 -18.60 -7.36 -28.07
CA ALA A 199 -19.43 -6.64 -27.10
C ALA A 199 -18.75 -6.46 -25.74
N GLY A 200 -19.05 -5.34 -25.08
CA GLY A 200 -18.67 -5.09 -23.68
C GLY A 200 -17.16 -5.19 -23.44
N THR A 201 -16.77 -6.15 -22.63
CA THR A 201 -15.38 -6.40 -22.20
C THR A 201 -14.57 -7.32 -23.12
N LEU A 202 -15.12 -7.66 -24.29
CA LEU A 202 -14.45 -8.50 -25.28
C LEU A 202 -14.04 -7.68 -26.50
N PHE A 203 -12.82 -7.91 -26.98
CA PHE A 203 -12.30 -7.26 -28.16
C PHE A 203 -11.55 -8.25 -29.04
N THR A 204 -11.81 -8.24 -30.34
CA THR A 204 -11.15 -9.11 -31.32
C THR A 204 -10.85 -8.33 -32.59
N THR A 205 -9.58 -8.28 -33.02
CA THR A 205 -9.19 -7.66 -34.29
C THR A 205 -9.58 -8.53 -35.49
N PRO A 206 -9.80 -7.95 -36.70
CA PRO A 206 -10.07 -8.72 -37.89
C PRO A 206 -8.94 -9.71 -38.25
N VAL A 207 -7.69 -9.28 -38.13
CA VAL A 207 -6.53 -10.13 -38.42
C VAL A 207 -6.45 -11.32 -37.45
N TYR A 208 -6.83 -11.16 -36.17
CA TYR A 208 -6.94 -12.27 -35.24
C TYR A 208 -8.04 -13.25 -35.66
N LYS A 209 -9.23 -12.74 -36.04
CA LYS A 209 -10.33 -13.58 -36.53
C LYS A 209 -9.93 -14.41 -37.73
N ALA A 210 -9.21 -13.80 -38.70
CA ALA A 210 -8.77 -14.47 -39.90
C ALA A 210 -7.70 -15.56 -39.65
N LYS A 211 -6.81 -15.34 -38.67
CA LYS A 211 -5.71 -16.27 -38.35
C LYS A 211 -6.08 -17.26 -37.21
N LYS A 212 -7.20 -17.07 -36.55
CA LYS A 212 -7.64 -17.87 -35.41
C LYS A 212 -8.00 -19.29 -35.84
N THR A 213 -7.26 -20.27 -35.39
CA THR A 213 -7.53 -21.69 -35.61
C THR A 213 -8.06 -22.34 -34.34
N GLY A 214 -9.39 -22.50 -34.20
CA GLY A 214 -10.00 -23.27 -33.12
C GLY A 214 -9.95 -22.68 -31.71
N ARG A 215 -9.32 -21.51 -31.50
CA ARG A 215 -9.25 -20.85 -30.19
C ARG A 215 -10.57 -20.16 -29.83
N LYS A 216 -10.97 -20.26 -28.57
CA LYS A 216 -12.21 -19.65 -28.05
C LYS A 216 -12.03 -18.21 -27.60
N GLU A 217 -10.84 -17.88 -27.08
CA GLU A 217 -10.52 -16.59 -26.50
C GLU A 217 -10.42 -15.51 -27.58
N PRO A 218 -10.89 -14.28 -27.34
CA PRO A 218 -10.67 -13.12 -28.21
C PRO A 218 -9.25 -12.55 -28.03
N THR A 219 -8.91 -11.53 -28.81
CA THR A 219 -7.64 -10.80 -28.68
C THR A 219 -7.45 -10.22 -27.30
N VAL A 220 -8.49 -9.57 -26.76
CA VAL A 220 -8.49 -8.98 -25.41
C VAL A 220 -9.76 -9.36 -24.66
N VAL A 221 -9.58 -9.73 -23.41
CA VAL A 221 -10.65 -9.93 -22.43
C VAL A 221 -10.40 -9.02 -21.26
N ALA A 222 -11.33 -8.16 -20.90
CA ALA A 222 -11.28 -7.39 -19.68
C ALA A 222 -12.23 -7.98 -18.62
N SER A 223 -11.77 -8.05 -17.38
CA SER A 223 -12.52 -8.65 -16.25
C SER A 223 -12.15 -7.98 -14.94
N SER A 224 -13.08 -7.94 -14.00
CA SER A 224 -12.70 -7.58 -12.63
C SER A 224 -11.98 -8.72 -11.93
N VAL A 225 -11.15 -8.36 -10.95
CA VAL A 225 -10.38 -9.31 -10.12
C VAL A 225 -11.30 -10.40 -9.55
N GLY A 226 -10.93 -11.66 -9.75
CA GLY A 226 -11.67 -12.83 -9.28
C GLY A 226 -12.88 -13.25 -10.14
N LYS A 227 -13.15 -12.57 -11.28
CA LYS A 227 -14.24 -12.93 -12.22
C LYS A 227 -13.72 -13.42 -13.56
N THR A 228 -12.51 -13.95 -13.61
CA THR A 228 -11.91 -14.53 -14.82
C THR A 228 -12.54 -15.85 -15.20
N LYS A 229 -12.59 -16.15 -16.51
CA LYS A 229 -13.14 -17.41 -17.01
C LYS A 229 -12.13 -18.54 -16.86
N SER A 230 -12.48 -19.56 -16.10
CA SER A 230 -11.67 -20.78 -16.00
C SER A 230 -11.52 -21.46 -17.36
N GLY A 231 -10.34 -22.02 -17.64
CA GLY A 231 -10.04 -22.74 -18.88
C GLY A 231 -9.70 -21.85 -20.08
N TRP A 232 -9.58 -20.54 -19.88
CA TRP A 232 -9.01 -19.62 -20.85
C TRP A 232 -7.55 -19.33 -20.48
N HIS A 233 -6.69 -19.20 -21.50
CA HIS A 233 -5.27 -18.96 -21.33
C HIS A 233 -4.81 -17.77 -22.16
N TYR A 234 -3.82 -17.03 -21.63
CA TYR A 234 -3.36 -15.77 -22.18
C TYR A 234 -1.84 -15.74 -22.29
N GLU A 235 -1.31 -15.02 -23.26
CA GLU A 235 0.12 -14.75 -23.37
C GLU A 235 0.55 -13.54 -22.54
N VAL A 236 -0.37 -12.59 -22.31
CA VAL A 236 -0.13 -11.39 -21.50
C VAL A 236 -1.28 -11.18 -20.54
N ILE A 237 -0.95 -10.90 -19.27
CA ILE A 237 -1.93 -10.44 -18.27
C ILE A 237 -1.53 -9.02 -17.86
N LYS A 238 -2.46 -8.08 -17.96
CA LYS A 238 -2.33 -6.71 -17.51
C LYS A 238 -3.31 -6.44 -16.38
N SER A 239 -2.79 -6.10 -15.19
CA SER A 239 -3.60 -5.77 -14.03
C SER A 239 -3.46 -4.27 -13.77
N ASP A 240 -4.41 -3.48 -14.30
CA ASP A 240 -4.42 -2.04 -14.18
C ASP A 240 -5.50 -1.56 -13.22
N ASP A 241 -5.09 -0.76 -12.23
CA ASP A 241 -5.93 -0.31 -11.12
C ASP A 241 -6.78 -1.46 -10.53
N ALA A 242 -6.14 -2.65 -10.35
CA ALA A 242 -6.75 -3.83 -9.76
C ALA A 242 -6.96 -3.71 -8.24
N VAL A 243 -6.23 -2.80 -7.61
CA VAL A 243 -6.34 -2.39 -6.22
C VAL A 243 -7.07 -1.05 -6.16
N SER A 244 -8.01 -0.90 -5.23
CA SER A 244 -8.82 0.31 -5.05
C SER A 244 -9.14 0.52 -3.57
N ASP A 245 -9.64 1.69 -3.20
CA ASP A 245 -10.12 1.99 -1.85
C ASP A 245 -11.13 0.96 -1.34
N LYS A 246 -12.09 0.57 -2.18
CA LYS A 246 -13.17 -0.37 -1.82
C LYS A 246 -12.69 -1.80 -1.55
N ASN A 247 -11.58 -2.22 -2.11
CA ASN A 247 -11.08 -3.59 -1.95
C ASN A 247 -9.82 -3.68 -1.08
N THR A 248 -9.50 -2.59 -0.38
CA THR A 248 -8.37 -2.47 0.56
C THR A 248 -8.77 -1.84 1.91
N GLU A 249 -10.05 -1.83 2.25
CA GLU A 249 -10.53 -1.26 3.52
C GLU A 249 -10.08 -2.06 4.73
N THR A 250 -9.84 -3.36 4.55
CA THR A 250 -9.37 -4.27 5.60
C THR A 250 -8.22 -5.15 5.12
N SER A 251 -7.38 -5.64 6.05
CA SER A 251 -6.30 -6.59 5.74
C SER A 251 -6.82 -7.88 5.08
N GLU A 252 -8.01 -8.35 5.45
CA GLU A 252 -8.64 -9.52 4.83
C GLU A 252 -8.99 -9.25 3.36
N GLN A 253 -9.50 -8.06 3.05
CA GLN A 253 -9.77 -7.65 1.67
C GLN A 253 -8.46 -7.55 0.86
N CYS A 254 -7.41 -6.93 1.41
CA CYS A 254 -6.09 -6.87 0.79
C CYS A 254 -5.55 -8.27 0.46
N SER A 255 -5.62 -9.20 1.43
CA SER A 255 -5.21 -10.60 1.26
C SER A 255 -6.03 -11.30 0.17
N THR A 256 -7.35 -11.14 0.20
CA THR A 256 -8.28 -11.73 -0.79
C THR A 256 -7.99 -11.24 -2.20
N VAL A 257 -7.74 -9.94 -2.40
CA VAL A 257 -7.38 -9.36 -3.70
C VAL A 257 -6.06 -9.94 -4.18
N SER A 258 -5.08 -10.01 -3.29
CA SER A 258 -3.74 -10.54 -3.61
C SER A 258 -3.79 -12.00 -4.01
N GLU A 259 -4.53 -12.83 -3.28
CA GLU A 259 -4.74 -14.24 -3.63
C GLU A 259 -5.38 -14.39 -5.02
N LYS A 260 -6.40 -13.59 -5.34
CA LYS A 260 -7.06 -13.63 -6.65
C LYS A 260 -6.12 -13.19 -7.79
N LEU A 261 -5.28 -12.17 -7.55
CA LEU A 261 -4.29 -11.71 -8.53
C LEU A 261 -3.20 -12.78 -8.75
N PHE A 262 -2.70 -13.42 -7.70
CA PHE A 262 -1.76 -14.54 -7.84
C PHE A 262 -2.40 -15.78 -8.52
N LEU A 263 -3.66 -16.08 -8.21
CA LEU A 263 -4.38 -17.16 -8.89
C LEU A 263 -4.55 -16.89 -10.39
N SER A 264 -4.72 -15.63 -10.78
CA SER A 264 -4.84 -15.28 -12.20
C SER A 264 -3.57 -15.56 -13.01
N GLU A 265 -2.39 -15.61 -12.37
CA GLU A 265 -1.13 -15.97 -13.03
C GLU A 265 -1.16 -17.39 -13.61
N LYS A 266 -1.97 -18.28 -13.02
CA LYS A 266 -2.17 -19.64 -13.55
C LYS A 266 -2.96 -19.67 -14.88
N LEU A 267 -3.52 -18.54 -15.29
CA LEU A 267 -4.16 -18.37 -16.59
C LEU A 267 -3.14 -17.98 -17.69
N LEU A 268 -1.89 -17.70 -17.33
CA LEU A 268 -0.83 -17.57 -18.33
C LEU A 268 -0.58 -18.91 -19.01
N MET A 269 -0.26 -18.85 -20.29
CA MET A 269 0.19 -20.01 -21.04
C MET A 269 1.47 -20.57 -20.42
N PRO A 270 1.64 -21.92 -20.37
CA PRO A 270 2.89 -22.53 -19.95
C PRO A 270 4.08 -22.06 -20.79
N GLY A 271 5.24 -21.82 -20.17
CA GLY A 271 6.47 -21.45 -20.88
C GLY A 271 6.98 -20.03 -20.59
N GLY A 272 6.41 -19.32 -19.62
CA GLY A 272 6.97 -18.04 -19.12
C GLY A 272 6.52 -16.84 -19.96
N PHE A 273 5.25 -16.57 -19.97
CA PHE A 273 4.66 -15.38 -20.58
C PHE A 273 4.65 -14.17 -19.63
N TYR A 274 4.00 -13.08 -19.96
CA TYR A 274 4.23 -11.77 -19.37
C TYR A 274 3.08 -11.32 -18.48
N LYS A 275 3.43 -10.67 -17.36
CA LYS A 275 2.48 -10.07 -16.46
C LYS A 275 2.91 -8.66 -16.06
N ASP A 276 2.00 -7.71 -16.22
CA ASP A 276 2.17 -6.32 -15.85
C ASP A 276 1.16 -5.95 -14.77
N TYR A 277 1.65 -5.33 -13.70
CA TYR A 277 0.86 -4.71 -12.65
C TYR A 277 1.02 -3.20 -12.75
N VAL A 278 -0.06 -2.49 -12.98
CA VAL A 278 -0.08 -1.03 -13.10
C VAL A 278 -1.06 -0.47 -12.08
N GLY A 279 -0.66 0.53 -11.31
CA GLY A 279 -1.59 1.08 -10.33
C GLY A 279 -1.03 2.18 -9.44
N THR A 280 -1.80 2.45 -8.38
CA THR A 280 -1.44 3.32 -7.25
C THR A 280 -1.64 2.58 -5.94
N ARG A 281 -0.96 3.03 -4.87
CA ARG A 281 -1.04 2.44 -3.54
C ARG A 281 -2.24 2.99 -2.77
N TYR A 282 -2.94 2.12 -2.03
CA TYR A 282 -4.07 2.47 -1.17
C TYR A 282 -3.84 2.08 0.29
N ALA A 283 -3.18 0.97 0.52
CA ALA A 283 -2.86 0.46 1.84
C ALA A 283 -1.42 -0.09 1.89
N GLU A 284 -0.85 -0.19 3.08
CA GLU A 284 0.50 -0.73 3.23
C GLU A 284 0.58 -2.19 2.81
N GLU A 285 -0.42 -2.99 3.18
CA GLU A 285 -0.54 -4.42 2.86
C GLU A 285 -1.34 -4.68 1.58
N ASP A 286 -1.54 -3.68 0.72
CA ASP A 286 -2.16 -3.91 -0.57
C ASP A 286 -1.29 -4.83 -1.44
N HIS A 287 -1.85 -5.34 -2.53
CA HIS A 287 -1.12 -6.28 -3.39
C HIS A 287 0.25 -5.75 -3.83
N TYR A 288 0.35 -4.46 -4.12
CA TYR A 288 1.62 -3.85 -4.51
C TYR A 288 2.61 -3.82 -3.33
N GLY A 289 2.15 -3.57 -2.09
CA GLY A 289 2.97 -3.66 -0.88
C GLY A 289 3.59 -5.04 -0.71
N ILE A 290 2.79 -6.09 -0.89
CA ILE A 290 3.25 -7.48 -0.84
C ILE A 290 4.33 -7.75 -1.91
N LEU A 291 4.14 -7.22 -3.13
CA LEU A 291 5.15 -7.34 -4.20
C LEU A 291 6.44 -6.59 -3.85
N LEU A 292 6.32 -5.35 -3.32
CA LEU A 292 7.48 -4.56 -2.93
C LEU A 292 8.28 -5.24 -1.81
N ASP A 293 7.61 -5.69 -0.75
CA ASP A 293 8.25 -6.38 0.38
C ASP A 293 8.97 -7.65 -0.08
N LYS A 294 8.35 -8.41 -0.98
CA LYS A 294 8.93 -9.65 -1.49
C LYS A 294 10.14 -9.42 -2.39
N TYR A 295 10.07 -8.44 -3.29
CA TYR A 295 11.00 -8.32 -4.40
C TYR A 295 12.02 -7.19 -4.26
N LEU A 296 11.83 -6.22 -3.35
CA LEU A 296 12.81 -5.17 -3.06
C LEU A 296 13.76 -5.51 -1.91
N THR A 297 13.46 -6.56 -1.12
CA THR A 297 14.26 -6.94 0.05
C THR A 297 15.14 -8.17 -0.16
N ASN A 298 14.86 -8.97 -1.20
CA ASN A 298 15.51 -10.26 -1.40
C ASN A 298 16.01 -10.42 -2.84
N GLY A 299 17.17 -11.04 -3.00
CA GLY A 299 17.75 -11.38 -4.31
C GLY A 299 18.80 -10.39 -4.82
N GLU A 300 19.25 -10.60 -6.06
CA GLU A 300 20.19 -9.70 -6.74
C GLU A 300 19.44 -8.53 -7.36
N ILE A 301 19.65 -7.33 -6.80
CA ILE A 301 18.90 -6.13 -7.12
C ILE A 301 19.80 -5.08 -7.76
N GLU A 302 19.39 -4.56 -8.90
CA GLU A 302 19.96 -3.36 -9.54
C GLU A 302 18.94 -2.22 -9.53
N THR A 303 19.36 -1.02 -9.16
CA THR A 303 18.46 0.14 -9.06
C THR A 303 19.01 1.30 -9.84
N THR A 304 18.17 1.92 -10.66
CA THR A 304 18.41 3.18 -11.37
C THR A 304 17.42 4.22 -10.87
N THR A 305 17.91 5.41 -10.58
CA THR A 305 17.07 6.52 -10.10
C THR A 305 17.10 7.68 -11.10
N GLY A 306 15.96 8.33 -11.24
CA GLY A 306 15.83 9.58 -11.98
C GLY A 306 15.07 10.62 -11.17
N VAL A 307 14.67 11.70 -11.83
CA VAL A 307 13.93 12.78 -11.19
C VAL A 307 12.54 12.29 -10.79
N GLY A 308 12.33 12.07 -9.50
CA GLY A 308 11.04 11.63 -8.96
C GLY A 308 10.69 10.15 -9.19
N TRP A 309 11.57 9.34 -9.72
CA TRP A 309 11.31 7.92 -9.95
C TRP A 309 12.49 7.01 -9.63
N THR A 310 12.18 5.74 -9.39
CA THR A 310 13.15 4.65 -9.17
C THR A 310 12.74 3.43 -9.96
N LEU A 311 13.63 2.91 -10.79
CA LEU A 311 13.48 1.63 -11.49
C LEU A 311 14.38 0.59 -10.84
N THR A 312 13.79 -0.48 -10.34
CA THR A 312 14.49 -1.61 -9.73
C THR A 312 14.34 -2.85 -10.59
N TYR A 313 15.44 -3.51 -10.89
CA TYR A 313 15.45 -4.82 -11.53
C TYR A 313 15.96 -5.87 -10.55
N ASN A 314 15.10 -6.81 -10.18
CA ASN A 314 15.49 -7.97 -9.40
C ASN A 314 15.74 -9.15 -10.35
N LYS A 315 17.01 -9.48 -10.55
CA LYS A 315 17.46 -10.52 -11.48
C LYS A 315 17.06 -11.92 -11.03
N THR A 316 17.09 -12.17 -9.71
CA THR A 316 16.73 -13.47 -9.12
C THR A 316 15.30 -13.88 -9.47
N TYR A 317 14.38 -12.92 -9.49
CA TYR A 317 12.95 -13.16 -9.74
C TYR A 317 12.48 -12.73 -11.13
N ALA A 318 13.39 -12.23 -11.96
CA ALA A 318 13.08 -11.71 -13.30
C ALA A 318 11.91 -10.69 -13.28
N ILE A 319 11.97 -9.72 -12.36
CA ILE A 319 10.95 -8.68 -12.18
C ILE A 319 11.57 -7.28 -12.25
N LYS A 320 10.88 -6.37 -12.94
CA LYS A 320 11.18 -4.92 -12.92
C LYS A 320 10.09 -4.19 -12.15
N ILE A 321 10.48 -3.22 -11.33
CA ILE A 321 9.57 -2.40 -10.52
C ILE A 321 9.94 -0.93 -10.73
N LEU A 322 9.01 -0.17 -11.29
CA LEU A 322 9.14 1.28 -11.46
C LEU A 322 8.18 1.99 -10.51
N ILE A 323 8.74 2.86 -9.66
CA ILE A 323 7.99 3.67 -8.70
C ILE A 323 8.24 5.13 -9.01
N GLY A 324 7.18 5.89 -9.31
CA GLY A 324 7.19 7.34 -9.44
C GLY A 324 6.51 8.00 -8.25
N LYS A 325 7.08 9.09 -7.74
CA LYS A 325 6.56 9.91 -6.64
C LYS A 325 6.32 11.33 -7.15
N ALA A 326 5.10 11.83 -7.00
CA ALA A 326 4.75 13.15 -7.51
C ALA A 326 5.59 14.28 -6.91
N CYS A 327 5.91 14.17 -5.61
CA CYS A 327 6.70 15.15 -4.86
C CYS A 327 7.64 14.44 -3.88
N GLN A 328 8.89 14.87 -3.83
CA GLN A 328 9.88 14.37 -2.87
C GLN A 328 10.63 15.55 -2.26
N ILE A 329 10.78 15.55 -0.95
CA ILE A 329 11.64 16.53 -0.27
C ILE A 329 13.10 16.17 -0.60
N LYS A 330 13.90 17.17 -0.98
CA LYS A 330 15.32 16.98 -1.26
C LYS A 330 16.06 16.59 0.03
N PRO A 331 16.97 15.60 0.01
CA PRO A 331 17.64 15.09 1.20
C PRO A 331 18.34 16.19 2.03
N GLU A 332 18.98 17.15 1.37
CA GLU A 332 19.64 18.27 2.03
C GLU A 332 18.68 19.22 2.75
N VAL A 333 17.45 19.35 2.23
CA VAL A 333 16.38 20.15 2.85
C VAL A 333 15.77 19.41 4.03
N GLU A 334 15.56 18.11 3.89
CA GLU A 334 15.10 17.26 4.97
C GLU A 334 16.06 17.29 6.16
N GLU A 335 17.36 17.15 5.92
CA GLU A 335 18.40 17.22 6.96
C GLU A 335 18.46 18.61 7.61
N ARG A 336 18.33 19.68 6.82
CA ARG A 336 18.27 21.06 7.33
C ARG A 336 17.08 21.25 8.26
N LEU A 337 15.86 20.86 7.85
CA LEU A 337 14.65 20.99 8.67
C LEU A 337 14.79 20.23 10.00
N ARG A 338 15.32 19.00 9.96
CA ARG A 338 15.59 18.22 11.19
C ARG A 338 16.58 18.91 12.12
N ARG A 339 17.64 19.48 11.58
CA ARG A 339 18.65 20.23 12.36
C ARG A 339 18.09 21.50 12.99
N GLU A 340 17.17 22.16 12.29
CA GLU A 340 16.48 23.37 12.77
C GLU A 340 15.32 23.03 13.74
N GLY A 341 15.02 21.75 13.98
CA GLY A 341 13.88 21.33 14.82
C GLY A 341 12.51 21.64 14.22
N ARG A 342 12.47 21.89 12.90
CA ARG A 342 11.22 22.16 12.15
C ARG A 342 10.59 20.87 11.66
N PRO A 343 9.26 20.85 11.48
CA PRO A 343 8.57 19.71 10.88
C PRO A 343 9.11 19.37 9.49
N VAL A 344 9.36 18.08 9.24
CA VAL A 344 9.76 17.60 7.92
C VAL A 344 8.50 17.27 7.11
N ASN A 345 8.04 18.25 6.36
CA ASN A 345 6.90 18.11 5.45
C ASN A 345 7.10 18.98 4.20
N TYR A 346 6.25 18.78 3.19
CA TYR A 346 6.40 19.47 1.89
C TYR A 346 6.17 20.98 1.99
N ILE A 347 5.29 21.43 2.88
CA ILE A 347 4.98 22.86 3.08
C ILE A 347 6.20 23.59 3.65
N GLU A 348 6.83 23.01 4.69
CA GLU A 348 8.05 23.54 5.31
C GLU A 348 9.26 23.47 4.37
N ALA A 349 9.31 22.48 3.49
CA ALA A 349 10.36 22.37 2.47
C ALA A 349 10.23 23.45 1.39
N GLY A 350 9.02 23.84 1.03
CA GLY A 350 8.74 24.76 -0.06
C GLY A 350 8.99 24.18 -1.45
N GLU A 351 8.59 24.89 -2.50
CA GLU A 351 8.74 24.42 -3.89
C GLU A 351 10.19 24.13 -4.25
N ASP A 352 11.10 25.05 -3.93
CA ASP A 352 12.55 24.91 -4.20
C ASP A 352 13.18 23.75 -3.40
N GLY A 353 12.56 23.37 -2.29
CA GLY A 353 12.99 22.25 -1.44
C GLY A 353 12.46 20.90 -1.87
N CYS A 354 11.61 20.85 -2.90
CA CYS A 354 11.00 19.65 -3.41
C CYS A 354 11.47 19.30 -4.83
N THR A 355 11.47 18.02 -5.13
CA THR A 355 11.62 17.48 -6.50
C THR A 355 10.25 17.03 -7.00
N LEU A 356 9.82 17.53 -8.15
CA LEU A 356 8.54 17.18 -8.75
C LEU A 356 8.75 16.25 -9.94
N LEU A 357 7.96 15.18 -10.02
CA LEU A 357 8.03 14.21 -11.13
C LEU A 357 7.46 14.79 -12.43
N LEU A 358 6.28 15.40 -12.37
CA LEU A 358 5.53 15.92 -13.52
C LEU A 358 5.13 17.39 -13.30
N PRO A 359 6.10 18.34 -13.24
CA PRO A 359 5.82 19.71 -12.81
C PRO A 359 4.83 20.44 -13.71
N LYS A 360 4.78 20.14 -15.01
CA LYS A 360 3.81 20.73 -15.94
C LYS A 360 2.39 20.23 -15.70
N LYS A 361 2.20 18.98 -15.33
CA LYS A 361 0.90 18.33 -15.13
C LYS A 361 0.43 18.43 -13.69
N GLN A 362 1.36 18.33 -12.76
CA GLN A 362 1.15 18.32 -11.31
C GLN A 362 2.06 19.35 -10.66
N PRO A 363 1.78 20.66 -10.83
CA PRO A 363 2.60 21.74 -10.27
C PRO A 363 2.53 21.76 -8.74
N TYR A 364 3.58 22.28 -8.10
CA TYR A 364 3.70 22.30 -6.64
C TYR A 364 2.46 22.90 -5.92
N PRO A 365 1.85 24.03 -6.35
CA PRO A 365 0.67 24.55 -5.66
C PRO A 365 -0.53 23.59 -5.69
N TRP A 366 -0.72 22.88 -6.80
CA TRP A 366 -1.78 21.87 -6.90
C TRP A 366 -1.50 20.68 -5.97
N LEU A 367 -0.26 20.20 -5.96
CA LEU A 367 0.17 19.10 -5.07
C LEU A 367 -0.02 19.47 -3.60
N MET A 368 0.31 20.71 -3.21
CA MET A 368 0.10 21.16 -1.83
C MET A 368 -1.37 21.30 -1.46
N GLY A 369 -2.23 21.64 -2.42
CA GLY A 369 -3.69 21.60 -2.25
C GLY A 369 -4.19 20.18 -1.97
N GLU A 370 -3.74 19.20 -2.75
CA GLU A 370 -4.07 17.78 -2.53
C GLU A 370 -3.53 17.26 -1.18
N TYR A 371 -2.29 17.63 -0.82
CA TYR A 371 -1.68 17.29 0.47
C TYR A 371 -2.50 17.85 1.64
N ALA A 372 -2.86 19.13 1.59
CA ALA A 372 -3.65 19.78 2.63
C ALA A 372 -5.08 19.22 2.75
N ASN A 373 -5.68 18.82 1.61
CA ASN A 373 -7.02 18.24 1.59
C ASN A 373 -7.04 16.83 2.23
N ASN A 374 -6.07 15.99 1.89
CA ASN A 374 -5.98 14.63 2.44
C ASN A 374 -4.57 14.05 2.27
N GLU A 375 -3.74 14.21 3.31
CA GLU A 375 -2.37 13.71 3.35
C GLU A 375 -2.27 12.22 3.05
N ARG A 376 -3.19 11.39 3.58
CA ARG A 376 -3.18 9.94 3.36
C ARG A 376 -3.38 9.58 1.89
N VAL A 377 -4.32 10.24 1.22
CA VAL A 377 -4.57 10.03 -0.22
C VAL A 377 -3.38 10.54 -1.03
N PHE A 378 -2.82 11.68 -0.66
CA PHE A 378 -1.63 12.24 -1.29
C PHE A 378 -0.44 11.27 -1.21
N GLU A 379 -0.10 10.81 -0.01
CA GLU A 379 1.02 9.89 0.19
C GLU A 379 0.80 8.54 -0.50
N GLY A 380 -0.39 7.97 -0.39
CA GLY A 380 -0.71 6.70 -1.02
C GLY A 380 -0.74 6.79 -2.54
N GLN A 381 -1.56 7.69 -3.08
CA GLN A 381 -1.90 7.68 -4.51
C GLN A 381 -0.98 8.56 -5.37
N LEU A 382 -0.35 9.58 -4.80
CA LEU A 382 0.59 10.44 -5.52
C LEU A 382 2.05 10.08 -5.25
N ASN A 383 2.39 9.72 -4.01
CA ASN A 383 3.76 9.37 -3.62
C ASN A 383 4.03 7.86 -3.44
N GLN A 384 3.04 7.01 -3.70
CA GLN A 384 3.12 5.54 -3.57
C GLN A 384 3.54 5.07 -2.16
N ASN A 385 3.30 5.90 -1.15
CA ASN A 385 3.60 5.67 0.25
C ASN A 385 2.31 5.78 1.08
N PRO A 386 1.51 4.70 1.25
CA PRO A 386 0.25 4.75 1.98
C PRO A 386 0.39 5.00 3.48
N ARG A 387 1.64 5.02 4.00
CA ARG A 387 1.94 5.45 5.37
C ARG A 387 2.04 6.97 5.40
N THR A 388 1.23 7.62 6.22
CA THR A 388 1.30 9.06 6.42
C THR A 388 1.89 9.36 7.80
N ALA A 389 2.67 10.43 7.90
CA ALA A 389 3.19 10.90 9.18
C ALA A 389 2.03 11.25 10.14
N SER A 390 0.93 11.80 9.63
CA SER A 390 -0.28 12.14 10.42
C SER A 390 -1.10 10.91 10.83
N SER A 391 -0.95 9.77 10.13
CA SER A 391 -1.59 8.50 10.55
C SER A 391 -0.76 7.77 11.60
N VAL A 392 0.50 8.15 11.82
CA VAL A 392 1.37 7.59 12.84
C VAL A 392 1.17 8.38 14.12
N VAL A 393 0.23 7.94 14.96
CA VAL A 393 0.00 8.54 16.28
C VAL A 393 1.23 8.37 17.18
N PHE A 394 1.95 7.24 17.02
CA PHE A 394 3.16 6.92 17.78
C PHE A 394 4.38 6.92 16.85
N ASP A 395 5.15 8.00 16.86
CA ASP A 395 6.37 8.09 16.06
C ASP A 395 7.50 7.21 16.62
N LEU A 396 8.31 6.64 15.72
CA LEU A 396 9.40 5.76 16.08
C LEU A 396 10.42 6.40 17.03
N PRO A 397 10.84 7.68 16.87
CA PRO A 397 11.71 8.34 17.83
C PRO A 397 11.16 8.37 19.26
N SER A 398 9.85 8.61 19.45
CA SER A 398 9.23 8.58 20.76
C SER A 398 9.20 7.18 21.37
N LEU A 399 8.91 6.15 20.57
CA LEU A 399 8.96 4.76 21.01
C LEU A 399 10.38 4.33 21.38
N LEU A 400 11.39 4.73 20.61
CA LEU A 400 12.80 4.44 20.92
C LEU A 400 13.26 5.14 22.21
N ARG A 401 12.84 6.40 22.44
CA ARG A 401 13.11 7.09 23.71
C ARG A 401 12.43 6.42 24.89
N ALA A 402 11.27 5.81 24.68
CA ALA A 402 10.56 5.05 25.69
C ALA A 402 11.16 3.65 25.94
N THR A 403 12.18 3.22 25.17
CA THR A 403 12.82 1.91 25.36
C THR A 403 13.90 1.99 26.42
N VAL A 404 13.86 1.06 27.36
CA VAL A 404 14.86 0.94 28.42
C VAL A 404 15.50 -0.44 28.41
N PRO A 405 16.82 -0.56 28.66
CA PRO A 405 17.47 -1.84 28.81
C PRO A 405 16.82 -2.66 29.94
N TYR A 406 16.62 -3.95 29.73
CA TYR A 406 15.95 -4.83 30.70
C TYR A 406 16.58 -4.80 32.10
N HIS A 407 17.90 -4.68 32.19
CA HIS A 407 18.63 -4.61 33.46
C HIS A 407 18.45 -3.28 34.21
N MET A 408 17.91 -2.24 33.56
CA MET A 408 17.58 -0.96 34.17
C MET A 408 16.15 -0.89 34.72
N LEU A 409 15.35 -1.94 34.53
CA LEU A 409 14.03 -2.01 35.12
C LEU A 409 14.10 -2.02 36.65
N PRO A 410 13.16 -1.39 37.34
CA PRO A 410 13.05 -1.56 38.78
C PRO A 410 12.92 -3.03 39.14
N ARG A 411 13.62 -3.46 40.17
CA ARG A 411 13.59 -4.86 40.63
C ARG A 411 12.32 -5.19 41.41
N GLN A 412 11.67 -4.21 42.01
CA GLN A 412 10.48 -4.33 42.85
C GLN A 412 9.48 -3.26 42.49
N GLY A 413 8.22 -3.59 42.50
CA GLY A 413 7.09 -2.71 42.23
C GLY A 413 5.81 -3.51 41.98
N PRO A 414 4.63 -2.92 42.15
CA PRO A 414 3.38 -3.57 41.80
C PRO A 414 3.29 -3.85 40.32
N VAL A 415 2.87 -5.06 39.97
CA VAL A 415 2.72 -5.48 38.55
C VAL A 415 1.24 -5.68 38.26
N SER A 416 0.73 -5.08 37.22
CA SER A 416 -0.58 -5.40 36.65
C SER A 416 -0.42 -6.28 35.41
N GLN A 417 -1.38 -7.16 35.18
CA GLN A 417 -1.46 -8.02 34.02
C GLN A 417 -2.80 -7.82 33.34
N PHE A 418 -2.80 -7.69 32.02
CA PHE A 418 -4.02 -7.58 31.21
C PHE A 418 -3.99 -8.50 30.00
N TRP A 419 -5.14 -9.11 29.68
CA TRP A 419 -5.30 -9.99 28.52
C TRP A 419 -6.49 -9.58 27.67
N ASP A 420 -6.25 -9.54 26.37
CA ASP A 420 -7.25 -9.58 25.31
C ASP A 420 -7.21 -10.98 24.68
N LEU A 421 -8.31 -11.71 24.78
CA LEU A 421 -8.42 -13.11 24.38
C LEU A 421 -9.40 -13.26 23.22
N SER A 422 -8.90 -13.21 22.01
CA SER A 422 -9.68 -13.42 20.79
C SER A 422 -9.59 -14.87 20.32
N PHE A 423 -10.72 -15.56 20.22
CA PHE A 423 -10.80 -16.96 19.78
C PHE A 423 -11.50 -17.06 18.43
N SER A 424 -10.74 -17.13 17.36
CA SER A 424 -11.27 -17.45 16.04
C SER A 424 -10.30 -18.36 15.30
N GLU A 425 -10.79 -19.50 14.84
CA GLU A 425 -10.01 -20.47 14.08
C GLU A 425 -9.76 -20.06 12.62
N LYS A 426 -10.29 -18.92 12.16
CA LYS A 426 -10.10 -18.44 10.79
C LYS A 426 -8.71 -17.83 10.63
N LYS A 427 -8.00 -18.17 9.56
CA LYS A 427 -6.77 -17.46 9.15
C LYS A 427 -7.09 -15.99 8.89
N GLY A 428 -6.35 -15.08 9.55
CA GLY A 428 -6.53 -13.63 9.40
C GLY A 428 -7.26 -12.95 10.56
N THR A 429 -7.58 -13.67 11.64
CA THR A 429 -8.23 -13.13 12.85
C THR A 429 -7.21 -12.58 13.85
N ASP A 430 -7.70 -11.77 14.78
CA ASP A 430 -6.94 -11.09 15.81
C ASP A 430 -6.14 -12.08 16.68
N TYR A 431 -5.04 -11.59 17.24
CA TYR A 431 -4.20 -12.35 18.15
C TYR A 431 -4.74 -12.25 19.59
N CYS A 432 -4.49 -13.28 20.40
CA CYS A 432 -4.54 -13.13 21.83
C CYS A 432 -3.30 -12.36 22.30
N VAL A 433 -3.49 -11.31 23.06
CA VAL A 433 -2.41 -10.51 23.64
C VAL A 433 -2.50 -10.46 25.14
N GLY A 434 -1.37 -10.75 25.81
CA GLY A 434 -1.21 -10.56 27.25
C GLY A 434 -0.05 -9.62 27.52
N SER A 435 -0.23 -8.67 28.43
CA SER A 435 0.84 -7.77 28.84
C SER A 435 1.01 -7.72 30.37
N SER A 436 2.25 -7.52 30.82
CA SER A 436 2.56 -7.20 32.22
C SER A 436 3.27 -5.86 32.32
N VAL A 437 2.79 -5.00 33.21
CA VAL A 437 3.34 -3.67 33.46
C VAL A 437 3.68 -3.53 34.93
N MET A 438 4.94 -3.24 35.21
CA MET A 438 5.39 -2.87 36.55
C MET A 438 5.24 -1.37 36.76
N TRP A 439 4.65 -0.96 37.84
CA TRP A 439 4.43 0.44 38.16
C TRP A 439 5.48 0.94 39.17
N GLY A 440 5.95 2.15 38.93
CA GLY A 440 6.91 2.85 39.77
C GLY A 440 6.73 4.36 39.70
N GLU A 441 7.62 5.08 40.35
CA GLU A 441 7.65 6.54 40.32
C GLU A 441 9.03 7.04 39.92
N GLU A 442 9.07 8.07 39.11
CA GLU A 442 10.30 8.77 38.72
C GLU A 442 10.22 10.26 39.08
N ASP A 443 11.37 10.86 39.39
CA ASP A 443 11.44 12.30 39.57
C ASP A 443 11.15 13.06 38.28
N VAL A 444 10.38 14.11 38.36
CA VAL A 444 10.18 15.05 37.26
C VAL A 444 11.40 15.96 37.18
N LEU A 445 12.04 15.99 36.02
CA LEU A 445 13.20 16.85 35.74
C LEU A 445 12.74 18.12 35.00
N ASP A 446 13.39 19.25 35.30
CA ASP A 446 13.21 20.47 34.52
C ASP A 446 13.98 20.43 33.18
N SER A 447 13.89 21.48 32.38
CA SER A 447 14.57 21.61 31.09
C SER A 447 16.11 21.55 31.17
N LEU A 448 16.67 21.69 32.36
CA LEU A 448 18.11 21.62 32.64
C LEU A 448 18.52 20.26 33.26
N GLY A 449 17.57 19.31 33.36
CA GLY A 449 17.79 17.98 33.94
C GLY A 449 17.86 17.97 35.47
N LYS A 450 17.45 19.04 36.16
CA LYS A 450 17.44 19.12 37.62
C LYS A 450 16.08 18.62 38.15
N ARG A 451 16.09 17.90 39.28
CA ARG A 451 14.87 17.41 39.93
C ARG A 451 13.99 18.59 40.37
N THR A 452 12.72 18.56 40.02
CA THR A 452 11.73 19.58 40.40
C THR A 452 11.14 19.34 41.78
N GLY A 453 11.37 18.17 42.39
CA GLY A 453 10.71 17.72 43.62
C GLY A 453 9.36 17.06 43.36
N ALA A 454 8.79 17.15 42.18
CA ALA A 454 7.59 16.41 41.78
C ALA A 454 7.95 14.99 41.31
N ARG A 455 7.06 14.04 41.52
CA ARG A 455 7.18 12.66 41.04
C ARG A 455 6.08 12.35 40.05
N LYS A 456 6.37 11.51 39.06
CA LYS A 456 5.41 11.01 38.09
C LYS A 456 5.32 9.49 38.16
N THR A 457 4.10 8.95 38.06
CA THR A 457 3.90 7.50 37.92
C THR A 457 4.37 7.04 36.56
N VAL A 458 5.16 5.96 36.55
CA VAL A 458 5.74 5.35 35.33
C VAL A 458 5.39 3.87 35.30
N GLY A 459 4.87 3.41 34.15
CA GLY A 459 4.65 2.00 33.86
C GLY A 459 5.81 1.45 33.01
N TYR A 460 6.37 0.33 33.42
CA TYR A 460 7.40 -0.40 32.70
C TYR A 460 6.80 -1.67 32.12
N VAL A 461 6.58 -1.69 30.81
CA VAL A 461 6.11 -2.87 30.09
C VAL A 461 7.20 -3.93 30.13
N ARG A 462 7.00 -4.95 30.96
CA ARG A 462 7.99 -5.99 31.20
C ARG A 462 7.91 -7.13 30.21
N LYS A 463 6.68 -7.56 29.91
CA LYS A 463 6.41 -8.65 28.97
C LYS A 463 5.18 -8.34 28.14
N VAL A 464 5.22 -8.79 26.89
CA VAL A 464 4.08 -8.83 25.99
C VAL A 464 4.08 -10.21 25.33
N ILE A 465 2.98 -10.93 25.47
CA ILE A 465 2.73 -12.20 24.77
C ILE A 465 1.74 -11.92 23.65
N ARG A 466 2.04 -12.39 22.45
CA ARG A 466 1.15 -12.29 21.29
C ARG A 466 1.18 -13.57 20.53
N ASP A 467 0.10 -14.32 20.56
CA ASP A 467 0.00 -15.59 19.84
C ASP A 467 -1.46 -15.93 19.51
N ARG A 468 -1.67 -16.96 18.72
CA ARG A 468 -2.98 -17.54 18.47
C ARG A 468 -3.16 -18.76 19.33
N PHE A 469 -3.97 -18.62 20.37
CA PHE A 469 -4.24 -19.68 21.32
C PHE A 469 -5.59 -20.34 21.05
N ASN A 470 -5.66 -21.65 21.27
CA ASN A 470 -6.94 -22.28 21.55
C ASN A 470 -7.32 -22.01 23.01
N PRO A 471 -8.60 -22.18 23.41
CA PRO A 471 -9.05 -21.87 24.77
C PRO A 471 -8.21 -22.52 25.88
N PHE A 472 -7.74 -23.73 25.67
CA PHE A 472 -6.94 -24.45 26.69
C PHE A 472 -5.53 -23.85 26.83
N SER A 473 -4.84 -23.63 25.71
CA SER A 473 -3.50 -23.03 25.72
C SER A 473 -3.54 -21.54 26.17
N ALA A 474 -4.63 -20.85 25.96
CA ALA A 474 -4.83 -19.49 26.47
C ALA A 474 -4.89 -19.47 28.00
N ALA A 475 -5.67 -20.37 28.63
CA ALA A 475 -5.72 -20.47 30.08
C ALA A 475 -4.33 -20.79 30.68
N GLN A 476 -3.57 -21.68 30.04
CA GLN A 476 -2.19 -21.98 30.44
C GLN A 476 -1.28 -20.76 30.34
N ALA A 477 -1.36 -19.99 29.22
CA ALA A 477 -0.55 -18.80 29.02
C ALA A 477 -0.86 -17.70 30.05
N VAL A 478 -2.14 -17.50 30.38
CA VAL A 478 -2.57 -16.56 31.41
C VAL A 478 -1.96 -16.93 32.76
N VAL A 479 -2.12 -18.18 33.20
CA VAL A 479 -1.62 -18.65 34.52
C VAL A 479 -0.09 -18.64 34.53
N GLN A 480 0.57 -19.05 33.45
CA GLN A 480 2.03 -19.01 33.35
C GLN A 480 2.58 -17.60 33.55
N LEU A 481 1.95 -16.59 32.94
CA LEU A 481 2.37 -15.20 33.12
C LEU A 481 2.10 -14.71 34.55
N VAL A 482 1.02 -15.15 35.22
CA VAL A 482 0.77 -14.87 36.65
C VAL A 482 1.86 -15.48 37.54
N VAL A 483 2.28 -16.70 37.26
CA VAL A 483 3.39 -17.37 37.99
C VAL A 483 4.69 -16.57 37.85
N GLU A 484 5.00 -16.13 36.64
CA GLU A 484 6.25 -15.45 36.32
C GLU A 484 6.34 -14.03 36.84
N GLU A 485 5.26 -13.26 36.72
CA GLU A 485 5.24 -11.82 37.01
C GLU A 485 4.63 -11.45 38.35
N ARG A 486 3.90 -12.36 38.99
CA ARG A 486 3.25 -12.14 40.32
C ARG A 486 2.43 -10.85 40.35
N PRO A 487 1.46 -10.63 39.44
CA PRO A 487 0.71 -9.39 39.34
C PRO A 487 -0.24 -9.22 40.55
N PHE A 488 -0.39 -8.01 41.07
CA PHE A 488 -1.36 -7.72 42.12
C PHE A 488 -2.81 -7.77 41.57
N ILE A 489 -2.99 -7.62 40.24
CA ILE A 489 -4.29 -7.69 39.58
C ILE A 489 -4.14 -8.36 38.21
N LEU A 490 -5.11 -9.21 37.86
CA LEU A 490 -5.28 -9.82 36.57
C LEU A 490 -6.56 -9.29 35.92
N GLY A 491 -6.41 -8.46 34.87
CA GLY A 491 -7.52 -8.00 34.05
C GLY A 491 -7.67 -8.85 32.80
N ILE A 492 -8.91 -9.10 32.36
CA ILE A 492 -9.21 -9.78 31.09
C ILE A 492 -10.38 -9.07 30.42
N GLU A 493 -10.28 -8.84 29.12
CA GLU A 493 -11.38 -8.28 28.35
C GLU A 493 -12.53 -9.29 28.21
N ASP A 494 -13.75 -8.87 28.62
CA ASP A 494 -14.97 -9.66 28.49
C ASP A 494 -15.60 -9.48 27.11
N ALA A 495 -14.95 -10.07 26.10
CA ALA A 495 -15.37 -10.03 24.71
C ALA A 495 -15.33 -11.43 24.08
N GLY A 496 -16.17 -11.68 23.08
CA GLY A 496 -16.10 -12.90 22.26
C GLY A 496 -16.24 -14.23 23.02
N GLY A 497 -16.77 -14.20 24.25
CA GLY A 497 -16.91 -15.39 25.09
C GLY A 497 -15.68 -15.72 25.95
N SER A 498 -14.72 -14.79 26.08
CA SER A 498 -13.51 -14.92 26.92
C SER A 498 -13.83 -15.33 28.37
N LYS A 499 -14.93 -14.85 28.93
CA LYS A 499 -15.39 -15.22 30.26
C LYS A 499 -15.69 -16.71 30.46
N ASN A 500 -15.97 -17.44 29.36
CA ASN A 500 -16.15 -18.89 29.44
C ASN A 500 -14.83 -19.64 29.74
N LEU A 501 -13.68 -18.96 29.72
CA LEU A 501 -12.39 -19.51 30.11
C LEU A 501 -12.14 -19.48 31.63
N GLU A 502 -12.93 -18.75 32.38
CA GLU A 502 -12.73 -18.61 33.84
C GLU A 502 -12.55 -19.98 34.53
N PRO A 503 -13.41 -21.00 34.29
CA PRO A 503 -13.22 -22.31 34.89
C PRO A 503 -11.90 -22.99 34.50
N ALA A 504 -11.44 -22.80 33.27
CA ALA A 504 -10.19 -23.36 32.79
C ALA A 504 -8.98 -22.67 33.42
N ILE A 505 -9.03 -21.35 33.57
CA ILE A 505 -8.01 -20.54 34.26
C ILE A 505 -7.91 -20.98 35.72
N HIS A 506 -9.06 -21.12 36.41
CA HIS A 506 -9.09 -21.60 37.79
C HIS A 506 -8.50 -23.01 37.91
N ALA A 507 -8.90 -23.92 37.04
CA ALA A 507 -8.38 -25.28 37.06
C ALA A 507 -6.85 -25.35 36.80
N GLU A 508 -6.34 -24.50 35.92
CA GLU A 508 -4.91 -24.42 35.64
C GLU A 508 -4.14 -23.79 36.81
N ALA A 509 -4.71 -22.75 37.44
CA ALA A 509 -4.13 -22.12 38.63
C ALA A 509 -4.05 -23.12 39.83
N GLN A 510 -5.07 -23.94 40.06
CA GLN A 510 -5.07 -24.98 41.09
C GLN A 510 -3.92 -25.98 40.91
N LYS A 511 -3.54 -26.32 39.69
CA LYS A 511 -2.41 -27.22 39.42
C LYS A 511 -1.07 -26.69 39.90
N THR A 512 -0.93 -25.36 40.01
CA THR A 512 0.32 -24.75 40.48
C THR A 512 0.58 -25.02 41.98
N GLY A 513 -0.46 -25.27 42.77
CA GLY A 513 -0.38 -25.40 44.22
C GLY A 513 0.04 -24.10 44.93
N ASP A 514 0.17 -22.98 44.22
CA ASP A 514 0.60 -21.70 44.76
C ASP A 514 -0.61 -20.89 45.19
N PRO A 515 -0.81 -20.62 46.52
CA PRO A 515 -1.97 -19.90 47.00
C PRO A 515 -2.13 -18.49 46.41
N TYR A 516 -1.01 -17.82 46.13
CA TYR A 516 -1.03 -16.49 45.50
C TYR A 516 -1.58 -16.57 44.08
N VAL A 517 -1.08 -17.48 43.26
CA VAL A 517 -1.52 -17.67 41.87
C VAL A 517 -3.01 -18.03 41.84
N ILE A 518 -3.42 -18.94 42.73
CA ILE A 518 -4.83 -19.34 42.86
C ILE A 518 -5.70 -18.13 43.18
N ALA A 519 -5.29 -17.31 44.15
CA ALA A 519 -6.04 -16.15 44.57
C ALA A 519 -6.17 -15.11 43.46
N VAL A 520 -5.06 -14.74 42.76
CA VAL A 520 -5.09 -13.80 41.66
C VAL A 520 -5.98 -14.30 40.51
N CYS A 521 -5.89 -15.57 40.15
CA CYS A 521 -6.70 -16.17 39.10
C CYS A 521 -8.18 -16.38 39.50
N THR A 522 -8.51 -16.36 40.77
CA THR A 522 -9.90 -16.42 41.28
C THR A 522 -10.56 -15.04 41.24
N HIS A 523 -9.78 -13.95 41.38
CA HIS A 523 -10.29 -12.57 41.40
C HIS A 523 -9.91 -11.82 40.11
N ILE A 524 -10.42 -12.30 38.96
CA ILE A 524 -10.18 -11.69 37.65
C ILE A 524 -11.02 -10.42 37.52
N ASP A 525 -10.38 -9.29 37.14
CA ASP A 525 -11.08 -8.07 36.76
C ASP A 525 -11.56 -8.19 35.30
N TRP A 526 -12.82 -8.60 35.15
CA TRP A 526 -13.45 -8.72 33.83
C TRP A 526 -13.91 -7.37 33.33
N ILE A 527 -13.33 -6.93 32.17
CA ILE A 527 -13.61 -5.61 31.61
C ILE A 527 -14.44 -5.75 30.35
N THR A 528 -15.68 -5.28 30.41
CA THR A 528 -16.52 -5.20 29.22
C THR A 528 -16.07 -4.03 28.35
N PRO A 529 -15.70 -4.28 27.06
CA PRO A 529 -15.32 -3.21 26.15
C PRO A 529 -16.49 -2.27 25.87
N SER A 530 -16.20 -0.98 25.67
CA SER A 530 -17.23 -0.01 25.28
C SER A 530 -17.73 -0.31 23.86
N ASN A 531 -19.06 -0.26 23.68
CA ASN A 531 -19.71 -0.39 22.38
C ASN A 531 -19.76 0.95 21.60
N GLU A 532 -19.15 2.01 22.11
CA GLU A 532 -19.12 3.30 21.44
C GLU A 532 -18.28 3.22 20.15
N LYS A 533 -18.73 3.95 19.13
CA LYS A 533 -17.97 4.09 17.90
C LYS A 533 -16.58 4.67 18.22
N ASP A 534 -15.54 4.05 17.68
CA ASP A 534 -14.14 4.43 17.90
C ASP A 534 -13.58 4.21 19.31
N ALA A 535 -14.27 3.48 20.22
CA ALA A 535 -13.78 3.20 21.58
C ALA A 535 -12.37 2.59 21.61
N LYS A 536 -12.05 1.69 20.68
CA LYS A 536 -10.71 1.12 20.49
C LYS A 536 -9.67 2.20 20.18
N LYS A 537 -9.97 3.11 19.25
CA LYS A 537 -9.06 4.22 18.89
C LYS A 537 -8.84 5.19 20.05
N ILE A 538 -9.90 5.49 20.82
CA ILE A 538 -9.80 6.34 22.01
C ILE A 538 -8.89 5.69 23.04
N ARG A 539 -9.04 4.38 23.27
CA ARG A 539 -8.23 3.62 24.22
C ARG A 539 -6.75 3.60 23.82
N MET A 540 -6.45 3.25 22.55
CA MET A 540 -5.08 3.31 22.05
C MET A 540 -4.50 4.72 22.10
N GLY A 541 -5.28 5.74 21.71
CA GLY A 541 -4.87 7.15 21.74
C GLY A 541 -4.53 7.64 23.16
N SER A 542 -5.15 7.06 24.19
CA SER A 542 -4.85 7.39 25.58
C SER A 542 -3.42 7.07 26.02
N LEU A 543 -2.72 6.19 25.28
CA LEU A 543 -1.30 5.88 25.52
C LEU A 543 -0.35 6.99 25.05
N LEU A 544 -0.79 7.86 24.13
CA LEU A 544 0.07 8.88 23.54
C LEU A 544 0.72 9.82 24.58
N PRO A 545 -0.04 10.42 25.52
CA PRO A 545 0.56 11.23 26.58
C PRO A 545 1.53 10.42 27.46
N TRP A 546 1.22 9.16 27.74
CA TRP A 546 2.06 8.30 28.56
C TRP A 546 3.43 8.04 27.92
N ILE A 547 3.46 7.84 26.61
CA ILE A 547 4.69 7.62 25.83
C ILE A 547 5.45 8.93 25.65
N GLN A 548 4.78 10.02 25.29
CA GLN A 548 5.41 11.33 25.07
C GLN A 548 6.03 11.92 26.35
N GLU A 549 5.35 11.75 27.49
CA GLU A 549 5.86 12.19 28.79
C GLU A 549 6.88 11.22 29.41
N GLY A 550 7.18 10.11 28.73
CA GLY A 550 8.08 9.07 29.23
C GLY A 550 7.51 8.36 30.47
N ARG A 551 6.18 8.24 30.54
CA ARG A 551 5.46 7.54 31.63
C ARG A 551 5.14 6.10 31.30
N LEU A 552 5.18 5.68 30.04
CA LEU A 552 5.14 4.28 29.63
C LEU A 552 6.45 3.94 28.96
N LYS A 553 7.16 2.96 29.51
CA LYS A 553 8.48 2.54 29.03
C LYS A 553 8.46 1.07 28.65
N PHE A 554 9.18 0.73 27.60
CA PHE A 554 9.27 -0.63 27.06
C PHE A 554 10.61 -1.25 27.42
N ALA A 555 10.57 -2.44 28.02
CA ALA A 555 11.78 -3.23 28.22
C ALA A 555 12.34 -3.71 26.89
N ASN A 556 13.65 -3.66 26.72
CA ASN A 556 14.28 -4.26 25.55
C ASN A 556 14.22 -5.80 25.64
N PHE A 557 13.30 -6.39 24.89
CA PHE A 557 13.04 -7.84 24.87
C PHE A 557 14.00 -8.64 23.95
N ALA A 558 14.97 -7.99 23.31
CA ALA A 558 15.85 -8.61 22.30
C ALA A 558 16.56 -9.89 22.76
N MET A 559 16.57 -10.16 24.06
CA MET A 559 17.18 -11.35 24.66
C MET A 559 16.17 -12.46 25.03
N GLN A 560 14.89 -12.34 24.68
CA GLN A 560 13.86 -13.31 25.08
C GLN A 560 13.11 -13.88 23.86
N PRO A 561 13.45 -15.10 23.40
CA PRO A 561 12.94 -15.66 22.14
C PRO A 561 11.44 -16.00 22.10
N LYS A 562 10.73 -15.89 23.21
CA LYS A 562 9.27 -16.17 23.30
C LYS A 562 8.38 -14.96 23.12
N TYR A 563 8.93 -13.76 23.00
CA TYR A 563 8.16 -12.51 22.96
C TYR A 563 8.29 -11.84 21.59
N PRO A 564 7.30 -11.03 21.17
CA PRO A 564 7.44 -10.25 19.94
C PRO A 564 8.69 -9.38 20.05
N THR A 565 9.43 -9.26 18.97
CA THR A 565 10.58 -8.36 18.91
C THR A 565 10.11 -6.93 19.12
N LEU A 566 10.96 -6.06 19.65
CA LEU A 566 10.64 -4.62 19.74
C LEU A 566 10.24 -4.03 18.39
N ASP A 567 10.83 -4.53 17.30
CA ASP A 567 10.46 -4.12 15.94
C ASP A 567 9.01 -4.47 15.61
N ALA A 568 8.53 -5.67 15.96
CA ALA A 568 7.14 -6.07 15.77
C ALA A 568 6.18 -5.22 16.62
N LEU A 569 6.53 -4.95 17.89
CA LEU A 569 5.77 -4.10 18.78
C LEU A 569 5.69 -2.67 18.24
N TYR A 570 6.82 -2.09 17.80
CA TYR A 570 6.83 -0.72 17.25
C TYR A 570 6.08 -0.61 15.93
N LYS A 571 6.12 -1.64 15.09
CA LYS A 571 5.31 -1.69 13.86
C LYS A 571 3.81 -1.64 14.16
N GLU A 572 3.34 -2.35 15.18
CA GLU A 572 1.94 -2.26 15.60
C GLU A 572 1.58 -0.88 16.17
N PHE A 573 2.46 -0.29 16.99
CA PHE A 573 2.23 1.08 17.49
C PHE A 573 2.19 2.12 16.38
N GLN A 574 3.08 2.03 15.39
CA GLN A 574 3.09 2.95 14.25
C GLN A 574 1.88 2.75 13.33
N ALA A 575 1.37 1.53 13.27
CA ALA A 575 0.26 1.16 12.42
C ALA A 575 -1.11 1.22 13.13
N CYS A 576 -1.14 1.31 14.48
CA CYS A 576 -2.38 1.44 15.22
C CYS A 576 -3.10 2.71 14.76
N MET A 577 -4.40 2.73 14.70
CA MET A 577 -5.26 3.75 14.07
C MET A 577 -5.39 3.64 12.54
N SER A 578 -4.56 2.85 11.85
CA SER A 578 -4.82 2.50 10.44
C SER A 578 -5.79 1.32 10.39
N SER A 579 -6.73 1.34 9.47
CA SER A 579 -7.74 0.28 9.32
C SER A 579 -7.18 -1.05 8.79
N HIS A 580 -5.86 -1.19 8.64
CA HIS A 580 -5.23 -2.24 7.83
C HIS A 580 -4.16 -3.07 8.56
N HIS A 581 -3.93 -2.81 9.84
CA HIS A 581 -2.88 -3.49 10.60
C HIS A 581 -3.41 -4.12 11.88
N HIS A 582 -2.71 -5.16 12.33
CA HIS A 582 -2.86 -5.64 13.69
C HIS A 582 -2.47 -4.52 14.65
N ASP A 583 -3.38 -4.18 15.53
CA ASP A 583 -3.23 -3.17 16.58
C ASP A 583 -3.52 -3.78 17.96
N ASP A 584 -3.40 -5.11 18.06
CA ASP A 584 -3.78 -5.88 19.22
C ASP A 584 -2.91 -5.54 20.45
N ILE A 585 -1.59 -5.26 20.23
CA ILE A 585 -0.68 -4.88 21.33
C ILE A 585 -0.98 -3.48 21.86
N PRO A 586 -1.09 -2.41 21.04
CA PRO A 586 -1.50 -1.09 21.51
C PRO A 586 -2.87 -1.09 22.19
N ASP A 587 -3.82 -1.87 21.69
CA ASP A 587 -5.15 -1.99 22.26
C ASP A 587 -5.10 -2.62 23.65
N ASN A 588 -4.43 -3.74 23.80
CA ASN A 588 -4.21 -4.40 25.09
C ASN A 588 -3.52 -3.47 26.10
N LEU A 589 -2.43 -2.80 25.68
CA LEU A 589 -1.71 -1.86 26.54
C LEU A 589 -2.54 -0.63 26.91
N GLY A 590 -3.52 -0.25 26.09
CA GLY A 590 -4.45 0.84 26.35
C GLY A 590 -5.31 0.64 27.61
N TYR A 591 -5.45 -0.60 28.09
CA TYR A 591 -6.12 -0.89 29.35
C TYR A 591 -5.21 -0.73 30.58
N GLN A 592 -3.89 -0.81 30.44
CA GLN A 592 -2.95 -0.81 31.55
C GLN A 592 -2.96 0.47 32.41
N PRO A 593 -3.12 1.71 31.86
CA PRO A 593 -3.16 2.93 32.67
C PRO A 593 -4.22 2.96 33.77
N ARG A 594 -5.29 2.18 33.63
CA ARG A 594 -6.33 2.07 34.69
C ARG A 594 -5.83 1.45 36.00
N TYR A 595 -4.78 0.64 35.91
CA TYR A 595 -4.15 -0.02 37.06
C TYR A 595 -2.97 0.77 37.61
N ALA A 596 -2.67 1.94 37.06
CA ALA A 596 -1.59 2.78 37.54
C ALA A 596 -1.88 3.27 38.96
N PRO A 597 -0.99 3.05 39.94
CA PRO A 597 -1.14 3.61 41.27
C PRO A 597 -1.24 5.13 41.20
N ARG A 598 -2.11 5.73 41.99
CA ARG A 598 -2.13 7.20 42.11
C ARG A 598 -0.88 7.66 42.82
N ALA A 599 -0.19 8.62 42.27
CA ALA A 599 0.93 9.28 42.93
C ALA A 599 0.42 10.07 44.14
N THR A 600 0.52 9.48 45.34
CA THR A 600 0.29 10.17 46.59
C THR A 600 1.50 9.93 47.48
N GLN A 601 1.97 10.94 48.21
CA GLN A 601 3.10 10.85 49.14
C GLN A 601 2.93 9.74 50.22
N ALA A 602 1.71 9.25 50.41
CA ALA A 602 1.37 8.23 51.42
C ALA A 602 1.65 6.77 50.99
N ILE A 603 1.83 6.50 49.66
CA ILE A 603 1.93 5.10 49.17
C ILE A 603 3.31 4.49 49.39
N VAL A 604 4.36 5.31 49.50
CA VAL A 604 5.73 4.79 49.66
C VAL A 604 5.95 4.13 51.01
N GLU A 605 5.32 4.63 52.06
CA GLU A 605 5.39 4.00 53.39
C GLU A 605 4.42 2.81 53.54
N ASN A 606 3.28 2.86 52.87
CA ASN A 606 2.25 1.82 52.97
C ASN A 606 2.44 0.66 51.98
N SER A 607 3.17 0.83 50.88
CA SER A 607 3.32 -0.25 49.88
C SER A 607 4.10 -1.45 50.45
N THR A 608 5.12 -1.20 51.28
CA THR A 608 5.86 -2.27 51.94
C THR A 608 5.03 -2.95 53.00
N GLU A 609 4.22 -2.22 53.78
CA GLU A 609 3.30 -2.76 54.78
C GLU A 609 2.12 -3.49 54.12
N MET A 610 1.58 -3.01 53.01
CA MET A 610 0.49 -3.67 52.29
C MET A 610 0.92 -5.07 51.78
N PHE A 611 2.11 -5.20 51.25
CA PHE A 611 2.63 -6.49 50.80
C PHE A 611 2.97 -7.45 51.95
N PHE A 612 3.42 -6.93 53.11
CA PHE A 612 3.65 -7.76 54.28
C PHE A 612 2.36 -8.14 55.02
N ASN A 613 1.28 -7.33 54.94
CA ASN A 613 -0.01 -7.64 55.54
C ASN A 613 -0.82 -8.67 54.75
N ILE A 614 -0.62 -8.81 53.43
CA ILE A 614 -1.23 -9.86 52.61
C ILE A 614 -0.86 -11.25 53.15
N ASP A 615 0.41 -11.43 53.53
CA ASP A 615 0.86 -12.71 54.13
C ASP A 615 0.36 -12.97 55.54
N ARG A 616 -0.10 -11.94 56.28
CA ARG A 616 -0.48 -12.07 57.69
C ARG A 616 -1.98 -12.07 57.99
N GLN A 617 -2.82 -11.47 57.12
CA GLN A 617 -4.24 -11.26 57.45
C GLN A 617 -5.25 -11.95 56.52
N GLY A 618 -4.78 -12.60 55.47
CA GLY A 618 -5.66 -13.20 54.46
C GLY A 618 -6.39 -12.17 53.60
N TRP A 619 -6.78 -12.57 52.43
CA TRP A 619 -7.34 -11.76 51.34
C TRP A 619 -8.64 -11.02 51.64
N GLY A 620 -9.32 -11.28 52.79
CA GLY A 620 -10.63 -10.73 53.12
C GLY A 620 -10.68 -9.22 53.33
N GLN A 621 -9.55 -8.54 53.56
CA GLN A 621 -9.52 -7.08 53.80
C GLN A 621 -9.08 -6.24 52.60
N LEU A 622 -8.60 -6.87 51.54
CA LEU A 622 -8.18 -6.17 50.30
C LEU A 622 -9.36 -5.87 49.35
N PHE A 623 -10.48 -6.53 49.55
CA PHE A 623 -11.67 -6.41 48.73
C PHE A 623 -12.89 -6.04 49.59
N ASP A 624 -12.78 -4.93 50.35
CA ASP A 624 -13.94 -4.27 50.90
C ASP A 624 -14.80 -3.78 49.73
N GLU A 625 -16.09 -4.11 49.70
CA GLU A 625 -17.01 -3.75 48.60
C GLU A 625 -17.08 -2.24 48.34
N ASP A 626 -16.59 -1.42 49.28
CA ASP A 626 -16.49 0.03 49.19
C ASP A 626 -15.19 0.54 48.48
N TYR A 627 -14.19 -0.32 48.21
CA TYR A 627 -12.99 0.07 47.48
C TYR A 627 -13.23 0.04 45.96
N ARG A 628 -14.10 0.90 45.49
CA ARG A 628 -14.10 1.28 44.06
C ARG A 628 -13.00 2.30 43.89
N PRO A 629 -12.00 2.03 43.02
CA PRO A 629 -11.05 3.07 42.66
C PRO A 629 -11.86 4.24 42.10
N SER A 630 -11.90 5.36 42.82
CA SER A 630 -12.58 6.57 42.34
C SER A 630 -11.90 7.03 41.05
N PHE A 631 -12.55 6.80 39.93
CA PHE A 631 -12.11 7.32 38.65
C PHE A 631 -11.95 8.83 38.78
N GLY A 632 -10.78 9.35 38.40
CA GLY A 632 -10.59 10.77 38.20
C GLY A 632 -11.64 11.26 37.22
N SER A 633 -12.25 12.39 37.57
CA SER A 633 -13.26 13.16 36.87
C SER A 633 -13.69 12.62 35.50
N VAL A 634 -14.91 12.08 35.43
CA VAL A 634 -15.60 11.79 34.19
C VAL A 634 -15.92 13.14 33.54
N TYR A 635 -15.35 13.42 32.38
CA TYR A 635 -15.74 14.56 31.58
C TYR A 635 -16.94 14.15 30.72
N SER A 636 -18.02 14.93 30.74
CA SER A 636 -19.09 14.80 29.75
C SER A 636 -18.94 15.89 28.71
N MET A 637 -19.08 15.53 27.43
CA MET A 637 -19.21 16.49 26.36
C MET A 637 -20.65 17.00 26.33
N GLY A 638 -20.84 18.31 26.55
CA GLY A 638 -22.11 18.99 26.28
C GLY A 638 -22.38 19.03 24.76
N SER A 639 -23.62 19.23 24.40
CA SER A 639 -24.07 19.39 22.99
C SER A 639 -23.43 20.58 22.26
N ASP A 640 -22.65 21.39 22.95
CA ASP A 640 -21.90 22.56 22.48
C ASP A 640 -20.38 22.30 22.31
N GLY A 641 -19.91 21.07 22.54
CA GLY A 641 -18.51 20.69 22.33
C GLY A 641 -17.54 21.13 23.42
N VAL A 642 -18.04 21.63 24.57
CA VAL A 642 -17.19 22.07 25.69
C VAL A 642 -17.09 20.96 26.74
N MET A 643 -15.85 20.60 27.15
CA MET A 643 -15.61 19.66 28.24
C MET A 643 -15.75 20.37 29.61
N THR A 644 -16.70 19.92 30.44
CA THR A 644 -16.82 20.37 31.81
C THR A 644 -16.59 19.21 32.79
N PRO A 645 -15.83 19.42 33.89
CA PRO A 645 -15.65 18.41 34.92
C PRO A 645 -16.91 18.28 35.77
N HIS A 646 -17.39 17.06 35.96
CA HIS A 646 -18.40 16.79 37.00
C HIS A 646 -17.74 16.82 38.36
N GLN A 647 -18.14 17.77 39.21
CA GLN A 647 -17.90 17.69 40.66
C GLN A 647 -18.91 16.71 41.26
N GLN A 648 -18.41 15.67 41.90
CA GLN A 648 -19.04 15.00 43.04
C GLN A 648 -18.21 15.20 44.27
#